data_f1da6201310f8089e1ba5d6be27558cd
#
_entry.id   f1da6201310f8089e1ba5d6be27558cd
#
_cell.length_a   1.000
_cell.length_b   1.000
_cell.length_c   1.000
_cell.angle_alpha   90.00
_cell.angle_beta   90.00
_cell.angle_gamma   90.00
#
_symmetry.space_group_name_H-M   'P 1'
#
loop_
_entity.id
_entity.type
_entity.pdbx_description
1 polymer ?
#
loop_
_entity_poly.entity_id
_entity_poly.type
_entity_poly.pdbx_seq_one_letter_code
_entity_poly.pdbx_strand_id
1 'polypeptide(L)'
;MDKLKMQTVNKADENFKRLAEMFPNAVTEAKDENGEVVRAIDKDVLMQEINTKVVDGNEERYQFTWPDKKKSVLLANAPINKTLRPCREESVDFDNTENLYIEGDNLEVLKLLQETYLGKIKMIYIDPPYNTGNDFVYNDEFGMRNEEWNEVSGNYDEDGNQIAGKLEKNAESNGRFHTDWLNMIYPRLKIAKDLLADNGVIFISLDDGEIYNCKKICDDIFGIDNFICNFVRKNKAGSGHDSSKIAIEFDYIMCYSKNNLTNNINQEPVDTESDSKYRFEDEYVTKRGRYYLRDLDYKGSYSEKLDYGIKAPDGTIIYSGDGFGKPNTWRWSKEKFKWGLENGYIVFKKSNKWKVYIKQYQFVDNSGNQYKRTLPYRALVEFFNGQGTIDFNSIMETNAFPYPKSVGLLSHLLNIGSDKDSIILDFFSGSATTAHAVMKLNAEDGGNRKFIMVQLPEETDKKSEAYKAGYKNICEIGKERIRRAGQKIRNEQLGIKNESDNSSLQTPNSSLDTGFRVLKCDSSNMKDVYYNPAEYEPSLFTSLEDNIKEDRTSEDLLFQVMFDLGILLSSKIQVRSEKVGMRNYSYFDVEDGYLIACFDKNIDEEVITAIAKQKPYYFVMRDSSMATDSVATNFEQIFAAYSPDTVRKVL
;
A
#
# COMPACT_ATOMS: atom_id res chain seq x y z
N MET A 1 -3.84 -18.07 -30.64
CA MET A 1 -4.21 -17.34 -29.41
C MET A 1 -3.03 -17.36 -28.46
N ASP A 2 -2.76 -16.23 -27.81
CA ASP A 2 -1.70 -16.20 -26.81
C ASP A 2 -2.18 -16.85 -25.52
N LYS A 3 -1.37 -17.76 -24.98
CA LYS A 3 -1.64 -18.40 -23.68
C LYS A 3 -1.29 -17.44 -22.53
N LEU A 4 -2.08 -17.49 -21.47
CA LEU A 4 -1.78 -16.76 -20.24
C LEU A 4 -0.59 -17.39 -19.50
N LYS A 5 0.25 -16.55 -18.87
CA LYS A 5 1.33 -17.01 -18.02
C LYS A 5 0.79 -17.30 -16.62
N MET A 6 1.13 -18.45 -16.06
CA MET A 6 0.64 -18.90 -14.77
C MET A 6 1.66 -18.72 -13.65
N GLN A 7 2.58 -17.78 -13.84
CA GLN A 7 3.69 -17.53 -12.94
C GLN A 7 3.95 -16.01 -12.91
N THR A 8 4.32 -15.47 -11.76
CA THR A 8 4.70 -14.06 -11.65
C THR A 8 5.90 -13.74 -12.53
N VAL A 9 6.03 -12.47 -12.93
CA VAL A 9 7.12 -12.03 -13.80
C VAL A 9 8.47 -12.19 -13.09
N ASN A 10 9.44 -12.78 -13.78
CA ASN A 10 10.82 -12.75 -13.33
C ASN A 10 11.41 -11.34 -13.56
N LYS A 11 11.55 -10.59 -12.49
CA LYS A 11 12.08 -9.22 -12.55
C LYS A 11 13.52 -9.14 -13.05
N ALA A 12 14.33 -10.15 -12.82
CA ALA A 12 15.70 -10.19 -13.32
C ALA A 12 15.72 -10.31 -14.85
N ASP A 13 14.86 -11.16 -15.42
CA ASP A 13 14.73 -11.30 -16.87
C ASP A 13 14.17 -10.04 -17.53
N GLU A 14 13.22 -9.37 -16.89
CA GLU A 14 12.67 -8.12 -17.39
C GLU A 14 13.74 -7.02 -17.40
N ASN A 15 14.49 -6.88 -16.32
CA ASN A 15 15.61 -5.94 -16.21
C ASN A 15 16.70 -6.25 -17.24
N PHE A 16 17.03 -7.55 -17.43
CA PHE A 16 17.96 -7.99 -18.46
C PHE A 16 17.49 -7.56 -19.86
N LYS A 17 16.21 -7.80 -20.20
CA LYS A 17 15.66 -7.40 -21.51
C LYS A 17 15.77 -5.89 -21.73
N ARG A 18 15.40 -5.09 -20.75
CA ARG A 18 15.51 -3.62 -20.81
C ARG A 18 16.96 -3.16 -21.00
N LEU A 19 17.90 -3.73 -20.23
CA LEU A 19 19.32 -3.42 -20.37
C LEU A 19 19.86 -3.87 -21.74
N ALA A 20 19.46 -5.04 -22.22
CA ALA A 20 19.86 -5.56 -23.53
C ALA A 20 19.33 -4.72 -24.71
N GLU A 21 18.15 -4.12 -24.56
CA GLU A 21 17.59 -3.18 -25.54
C GLU A 21 18.32 -1.83 -25.53
N MET A 22 18.66 -1.32 -24.34
CA MET A 22 19.35 -0.03 -24.19
C MET A 22 20.84 -0.12 -24.58
N PHE A 23 21.50 -1.23 -24.27
CA PHE A 23 22.94 -1.46 -24.43
C PHE A 23 23.22 -2.82 -25.07
N PRO A 24 22.87 -2.99 -26.38
CA PRO A 24 23.03 -4.29 -27.05
C PRO A 24 24.49 -4.76 -27.16
N ASN A 25 25.46 -3.85 -27.15
CA ASN A 25 26.90 -4.15 -27.14
C ASN A 25 27.40 -4.70 -25.80
N ALA A 26 26.65 -4.49 -24.70
CA ALA A 26 26.96 -5.09 -23.41
C ALA A 26 26.38 -6.51 -23.23
N VAL A 27 25.67 -7.04 -24.23
CA VAL A 27 25.16 -8.41 -24.16
C VAL A 27 26.24 -9.39 -24.62
N THR A 28 26.51 -10.38 -23.77
CA THR A 28 27.51 -11.44 -24.02
C THR A 28 26.92 -12.82 -23.75
N GLU A 29 27.69 -13.86 -24.00
CA GLU A 29 27.34 -15.23 -23.65
C GLU A 29 28.15 -15.66 -22.42
N ALA A 30 27.47 -16.30 -21.46
CA ALA A 30 28.05 -16.89 -20.27
C ALA A 30 27.57 -18.34 -20.12
N LYS A 31 28.27 -19.15 -19.36
CA LYS A 31 27.80 -20.48 -18.98
C LYS A 31 27.11 -20.41 -17.64
N ASP A 32 25.91 -20.97 -17.56
CA ASP A 32 25.19 -21.13 -16.29
C ASP A 32 25.81 -22.24 -15.41
N GLU A 33 25.23 -22.48 -14.25
CA GLU A 33 25.68 -23.50 -13.30
C GLU A 33 25.60 -24.93 -13.87
N ASN A 34 24.79 -25.16 -14.90
CA ASN A 34 24.65 -26.45 -15.60
C ASN A 34 25.59 -26.55 -16.80
N GLY A 35 26.34 -25.50 -17.12
CA GLY A 35 27.23 -25.42 -18.26
C GLY A 35 26.57 -25.07 -19.58
N GLU A 36 25.28 -24.71 -19.58
CA GLU A 36 24.56 -24.23 -20.75
C GLU A 36 24.92 -22.78 -21.08
N VAL A 37 24.94 -22.46 -22.38
CA VAL A 37 25.23 -21.09 -22.83
C VAL A 37 23.99 -20.24 -22.68
N VAL A 38 24.07 -19.22 -21.82
CA VAL A 38 23.02 -18.25 -21.57
C VAL A 38 23.46 -16.83 -21.93
N ARG A 39 22.54 -15.97 -22.31
CA ARG A 39 22.81 -14.55 -22.54
C ARG A 39 23.01 -13.85 -21.19
N ALA A 40 24.07 -13.06 -21.08
CA ALA A 40 24.42 -12.30 -19.88
C ALA A 40 24.80 -10.87 -20.25
N ILE A 41 24.91 -10.01 -19.25
CA ILE A 41 25.43 -8.64 -19.41
C ILE A 41 26.91 -8.62 -19.04
N ASP A 42 27.73 -8.14 -19.97
CA ASP A 42 29.11 -7.80 -19.66
C ASP A 42 29.13 -6.53 -18.81
N LYS A 43 29.59 -6.70 -17.55
CA LYS A 43 29.59 -5.62 -16.58
C LYS A 43 30.50 -4.47 -17.02
N ASP A 44 31.67 -4.78 -17.56
CA ASP A 44 32.67 -3.76 -17.87
C ASP A 44 32.27 -2.96 -19.09
N VAL A 45 31.68 -3.59 -20.10
CA VAL A 45 31.10 -2.90 -21.27
C VAL A 45 29.91 -2.05 -20.86
N LEU A 46 28.99 -2.57 -20.06
CA LEU A 46 27.85 -1.79 -19.57
C LEU A 46 28.30 -0.56 -18.77
N MET A 47 29.32 -0.71 -17.91
CA MET A 47 29.82 0.41 -17.11
C MET A 47 30.46 1.50 -17.96
N GLN A 48 31.07 1.17 -19.10
CA GLN A 48 31.61 2.13 -20.06
C GLN A 48 30.50 2.95 -20.75
N GLU A 49 29.37 2.33 -21.03
CA GLU A 49 28.22 2.99 -21.67
C GLU A 49 27.46 3.94 -20.75
N ILE A 50 27.35 3.61 -19.46
CA ILE A 50 26.50 4.35 -18.52
C ILE A 50 27.23 5.40 -17.69
N ASN A 51 28.56 5.45 -17.74
CA ASN A 51 29.32 6.39 -16.91
C ASN A 51 30.64 6.86 -17.56
N THR A 52 30.89 8.17 -17.51
CA THR A 52 32.15 8.79 -17.91
C THR A 52 33.28 8.57 -16.89
N LYS A 53 32.96 8.19 -15.66
CA LYS A 53 33.90 7.79 -14.62
C LYS A 53 33.49 6.45 -14.04
N VAL A 54 34.24 5.40 -14.38
CA VAL A 54 34.12 4.09 -13.76
C VAL A 54 34.97 4.08 -12.50
N VAL A 55 34.40 3.73 -11.36
CA VAL A 55 35.13 3.55 -10.10
C VAL A 55 35.56 2.09 -10.03
N ASP A 56 36.88 1.85 -10.17
CA ASP A 56 37.45 0.52 -10.09
C ASP A 56 37.47 -0.02 -8.65
N GLY A 57 37.48 -1.36 -8.52
CA GLY A 57 37.29 -2.09 -7.28
C GLY A 57 38.24 -1.82 -6.13
N ASN A 58 39.26 -0.97 -6.31
CA ASN A 58 40.20 -0.54 -5.25
C ASN A 58 39.81 0.78 -4.58
N GLU A 59 38.76 1.46 -5.03
CA GLU A 59 38.22 2.64 -4.33
C GLU A 59 37.22 2.20 -3.27
N GLU A 60 37.54 2.47 -2.01
CA GLU A 60 36.68 2.16 -0.87
C GLU A 60 35.34 2.90 -1.02
N ARG A 61 34.24 2.14 -1.00
CA ARG A 61 32.88 2.67 -0.99
C ARG A 61 32.19 2.23 0.29
N TYR A 62 31.46 3.14 0.90
CA TYR A 62 30.54 2.77 1.96
C TYR A 62 29.44 1.86 1.38
N GLN A 63 29.36 0.64 1.87
CA GLN A 63 28.27 -0.27 1.59
C GLN A 63 27.77 -0.87 2.88
N PHE A 64 26.47 -0.79 3.11
CA PHE A 64 25.83 -1.53 4.18
C PHE A 64 25.63 -2.97 3.71
N THR A 65 26.34 -3.91 4.31
CA THR A 65 26.32 -5.33 3.94
C THR A 65 26.23 -6.21 5.17
N TRP A 66 25.61 -7.36 5.01
CA TRP A 66 25.45 -8.40 6.02
C TRP A 66 25.48 -9.78 5.35
N PRO A 67 25.66 -10.89 6.13
CA PRO A 67 25.58 -12.24 5.57
C PRO A 67 24.26 -12.50 4.85
N ASP A 68 24.32 -13.10 3.66
CA ASP A 68 23.17 -13.44 2.81
C ASP A 68 22.39 -12.26 2.17
N LYS A 69 22.91 -11.02 2.22
CA LYS A 69 22.29 -9.88 1.50
C LYS A 69 22.02 -10.21 0.03
N LYS A 70 22.99 -10.86 -0.66
CA LYS A 70 22.83 -11.26 -2.07
C LYS A 70 21.67 -12.23 -2.28
N LYS A 71 21.49 -13.20 -1.37
CA LYS A 71 20.34 -14.11 -1.41
C LYS A 71 19.03 -13.37 -1.24
N SER A 72 18.96 -12.41 -0.32
CA SER A 72 17.76 -11.57 -0.11
C SER A 72 17.39 -10.75 -1.35
N VAL A 73 18.38 -10.24 -2.10
CA VAL A 73 18.16 -9.57 -3.39
C VAL A 73 17.59 -10.53 -4.43
N LEU A 74 18.19 -11.73 -4.57
CA LEU A 74 17.72 -12.76 -5.49
C LEU A 74 16.32 -13.23 -5.12
N LEU A 75 16.06 -13.43 -3.83
CA LEU A 75 14.77 -13.82 -3.31
C LEU A 75 13.67 -12.81 -3.68
N ALA A 76 13.92 -11.51 -3.58
CA ALA A 76 12.97 -10.49 -4.00
C ALA A 76 12.63 -10.56 -5.49
N ASN A 77 13.61 -10.93 -6.35
CA ASN A 77 13.47 -10.95 -7.80
C ASN A 77 12.93 -12.29 -8.34
N ALA A 78 13.10 -13.39 -7.59
CA ALA A 78 12.70 -14.74 -8.03
C ALA A 78 11.18 -14.84 -8.24
N PRO A 79 10.72 -15.42 -9.36
CA PRO A 79 9.30 -15.68 -9.57
C PRO A 79 8.79 -16.75 -8.60
N ILE A 80 7.47 -16.77 -8.39
CA ILE A 80 6.79 -17.79 -7.59
C ILE A 80 5.66 -18.43 -8.39
N ASN A 81 5.35 -19.69 -8.05
CA ASN A 81 4.25 -20.44 -8.64
C ASN A 81 3.09 -20.56 -7.64
N LYS A 82 2.51 -19.40 -7.30
CA LYS A 82 1.41 -19.24 -6.35
C LYS A 82 0.26 -18.46 -6.99
N THR A 83 -0.90 -18.51 -6.35
CA THR A 83 -2.09 -17.74 -6.72
C THR A 83 -2.83 -17.26 -5.48
N LEU A 84 -3.81 -16.37 -5.66
CA LEU A 84 -4.74 -15.96 -4.60
C LEU A 84 -6.12 -16.52 -4.90
N ARG A 85 -6.64 -17.35 -3.99
CA ARG A 85 -7.96 -17.97 -4.10
C ARG A 85 -9.00 -17.15 -3.35
N PRO A 86 -10.13 -16.80 -3.96
CA PRO A 86 -11.21 -16.09 -3.29
C PRO A 86 -11.92 -16.99 -2.26
N CYS A 87 -12.29 -16.40 -1.11
CA CYS A 87 -13.03 -17.06 -0.04
C CYS A 87 -14.28 -16.25 0.30
N ARG A 88 -15.39 -16.54 -0.37
CA ARG A 88 -16.66 -15.81 -0.22
C ARG A 88 -17.25 -15.94 1.19
N GLU A 89 -17.12 -17.11 1.79
CA GLU A 89 -17.72 -17.44 3.09
C GLU A 89 -17.14 -16.57 4.22
N GLU A 90 -15.89 -16.14 4.07
CA GLU A 90 -15.21 -15.30 5.08
C GLU A 90 -15.28 -13.81 4.73
N SER A 91 -15.73 -13.46 3.55
CA SER A 91 -15.84 -12.10 3.04
C SER A 91 -17.10 -11.38 3.52
N VAL A 92 -17.11 -10.06 3.37
CA VAL A 92 -18.27 -9.20 3.58
C VAL A 92 -18.48 -8.36 2.34
N ASP A 93 -19.66 -8.44 1.72
CA ASP A 93 -20.01 -7.73 0.49
C ASP A 93 -19.01 -7.98 -0.66
N PHE A 94 -18.68 -9.26 -0.89
CA PHE A 94 -17.63 -9.70 -1.79
C PHE A 94 -17.69 -9.07 -3.19
N ASP A 95 -18.89 -8.91 -3.76
CA ASP A 95 -19.05 -8.47 -5.14
C ASP A 95 -18.87 -6.96 -5.33
N ASN A 96 -19.13 -6.14 -4.29
CA ASN A 96 -19.13 -4.69 -4.40
C ASN A 96 -17.98 -4.01 -3.68
N THR A 97 -17.36 -4.66 -2.68
CA THR A 97 -16.26 -4.07 -1.91
C THR A 97 -14.98 -3.96 -2.73
N GLU A 98 -14.26 -2.87 -2.53
CA GLU A 98 -12.93 -2.65 -3.10
C GLU A 98 -11.79 -2.93 -2.07
N ASN A 99 -12.12 -3.33 -0.83
CA ASN A 99 -11.16 -3.66 0.21
C ASN A 99 -10.74 -5.13 0.15
N LEU A 100 -9.47 -5.42 0.44
CA LEU A 100 -8.92 -6.77 0.43
C LEU A 100 -8.34 -7.16 1.79
N TYR A 101 -8.56 -8.43 2.17
CA TYR A 101 -7.85 -9.12 3.24
C TYR A 101 -7.21 -10.39 2.67
N ILE A 102 -5.89 -10.50 2.73
CA ILE A 102 -5.16 -11.58 2.07
C ILE A 102 -4.44 -12.42 3.13
N GLU A 103 -4.76 -13.70 3.20
CA GLU A 103 -4.10 -14.67 4.05
C GLU A 103 -2.94 -15.33 3.31
N GLY A 104 -1.75 -15.27 3.89
CA GLY A 104 -0.57 -15.89 3.31
C GLY A 104 0.74 -15.28 3.81
N ASP A 105 1.85 -15.87 3.38
CA ASP A 105 3.16 -15.25 3.58
C ASP A 105 3.23 -13.92 2.84
N ASN A 106 3.65 -12.88 3.56
CA ASN A 106 3.62 -11.53 3.01
C ASN A 106 4.60 -11.33 1.85
N LEU A 107 5.74 -12.03 1.78
CA LEU A 107 6.66 -11.95 0.65
C LEU A 107 6.03 -12.55 -0.62
N GLU A 108 5.38 -13.72 -0.50
CA GLU A 108 4.66 -14.36 -1.61
C GLU A 108 3.51 -13.47 -2.09
N VAL A 109 2.71 -12.95 -1.15
CA VAL A 109 1.58 -12.06 -1.48
C VAL A 109 2.05 -10.77 -2.14
N LEU A 110 3.13 -10.13 -1.64
CA LEU A 110 3.69 -8.93 -2.25
C LEU A 110 4.14 -9.16 -3.69
N LYS A 111 4.74 -10.32 -4.00
CA LYS A 111 5.10 -10.71 -5.37
C LYS A 111 3.89 -10.85 -6.27
N LEU A 112 2.81 -11.46 -5.78
CA LEU A 112 1.56 -11.55 -6.53
C LEU A 112 0.94 -10.18 -6.77
N LEU A 113 0.94 -9.31 -5.77
CA LEU A 113 0.41 -7.95 -5.90
C LEU A 113 1.18 -7.09 -6.92
N GLN A 114 2.44 -7.40 -7.23
CA GLN A 114 3.17 -6.68 -8.28
C GLN A 114 2.50 -6.79 -9.65
N GLU A 115 1.80 -7.89 -9.96
CA GLU A 115 1.15 -8.07 -11.26
C GLU A 115 -0.01 -7.06 -11.47
N THR A 116 -0.70 -6.68 -10.41
CA THR A 116 -1.91 -5.84 -10.51
C THR A 116 -1.78 -4.46 -9.86
N TYR A 117 -0.95 -4.32 -8.80
CA TYR A 117 -0.83 -3.09 -8.00
C TYR A 117 0.50 -2.36 -8.15
N LEU A 118 1.32 -2.71 -9.13
CA LEU A 118 2.59 -2.02 -9.41
C LEU A 118 2.36 -0.51 -9.56
N GLY A 119 3.01 0.29 -8.71
CA GLY A 119 2.94 1.76 -8.77
C GLY A 119 1.57 2.36 -8.39
N LYS A 120 0.68 1.62 -7.72
CA LYS A 120 -0.68 2.08 -7.40
C LYS A 120 -0.92 2.37 -5.92
N ILE A 121 -0.07 1.90 -5.02
CA ILE A 121 -0.24 2.07 -3.58
C ILE A 121 0.23 3.46 -3.15
N LYS A 122 -0.66 4.25 -2.57
CA LYS A 122 -0.34 5.60 -2.10
C LYS A 122 0.36 5.58 -0.75
N MET A 123 -0.06 4.70 0.16
CA MET A 123 0.50 4.61 1.50
C MET A 123 0.70 3.14 1.90
N ILE A 124 1.88 2.84 2.40
CA ILE A 124 2.17 1.59 3.09
C ILE A 124 2.41 1.91 4.55
N TYR A 125 1.79 1.14 5.45
CA TYR A 125 2.11 1.11 6.87
C TYR A 125 2.49 -0.31 7.24
N ILE A 126 3.56 -0.48 8.00
CA ILE A 126 3.94 -1.78 8.57
C ILE A 126 4.40 -1.66 10.02
N ASP A 127 4.08 -2.71 10.75
CA ASP A 127 4.50 -2.94 12.12
C ASP A 127 5.19 -4.32 12.20
N PRO A 128 6.43 -4.43 11.65
CA PRO A 128 7.13 -5.70 11.61
C PRO A 128 7.57 -6.13 13.02
N PRO A 129 8.00 -7.40 13.22
CA PRO A 129 8.61 -7.83 14.48
C PRO A 129 9.75 -6.89 14.88
N TYR A 130 9.78 -6.46 16.16
CA TYR A 130 10.80 -5.51 16.66
C TYR A 130 12.13 -6.17 16.98
N ASN A 131 12.19 -7.50 16.87
CA ASN A 131 13.39 -8.30 17.16
C ASN A 131 13.85 -8.16 18.62
N THR A 132 12.93 -8.32 19.56
CA THR A 132 13.20 -8.16 21.02
C THR A 132 13.72 -9.44 21.69
N GLY A 133 14.12 -10.46 20.91
CA GLY A 133 14.54 -11.77 21.41
C GLY A 133 13.40 -12.75 21.70
N ASN A 134 12.16 -12.30 21.65
CA ASN A 134 10.96 -13.11 21.77
C ASN A 134 10.10 -13.11 20.50
N ASP A 135 10.44 -12.30 19.54
CA ASP A 135 9.72 -12.17 18.28
C ASP A 135 10.06 -13.32 17.34
N PHE A 136 9.10 -13.63 16.48
CA PHE A 136 9.28 -14.61 15.41
C PHE A 136 9.77 -13.91 14.15
N VAL A 137 10.76 -14.53 13.48
CA VAL A 137 11.26 -14.12 12.18
C VAL A 137 10.80 -15.16 11.17
N TYR A 138 10.35 -14.72 10.01
CA TYR A 138 9.95 -15.60 8.91
C TYR A 138 11.20 -16.26 8.32
N ASN A 139 11.21 -17.58 8.21
CA ASN A 139 12.29 -18.30 7.57
C ASN A 139 12.00 -18.42 6.07
N ASP A 140 12.59 -17.53 5.28
CA ASP A 140 12.40 -17.45 3.82
C ASP A 140 13.42 -18.30 3.04
N GLU A 141 13.82 -19.46 3.54
CA GLU A 141 14.77 -20.35 2.85
C GLU A 141 14.16 -20.98 1.58
N PHE A 142 14.07 -20.23 0.51
CA PHE A 142 13.67 -20.68 -0.84
C PHE A 142 14.87 -21.01 -1.75
N GLY A 143 15.86 -21.73 -1.25
CA GLY A 143 17.13 -21.90 -1.98
C GLY A 143 17.51 -23.31 -2.38
N MET A 144 16.76 -24.35 -2.01
CA MET A 144 17.06 -25.73 -2.39
C MET A 144 16.06 -26.24 -3.43
N ARG A 145 16.52 -27.14 -4.34
CA ARG A 145 15.64 -27.81 -5.29
C ARG A 145 14.50 -28.50 -4.54
N ASN A 146 13.30 -28.40 -5.06
CA ASN A 146 12.06 -28.92 -4.45
C ASN A 146 12.17 -30.34 -3.85
N GLU A 147 12.99 -31.22 -4.41
CA GLU A 147 13.14 -32.60 -3.95
C GLU A 147 13.99 -32.74 -2.67
N GLU A 148 15.10 -31.99 -2.55
CA GLU A 148 15.94 -32.03 -1.34
C GLU A 148 15.26 -31.28 -0.17
N TRP A 149 14.43 -30.28 -0.48
CA TRP A 149 13.73 -29.48 0.51
C TRP A 149 12.53 -30.20 1.12
N ASN A 150 11.78 -30.98 0.33
CA ASN A 150 10.65 -31.78 0.80
C ASN A 150 11.05 -32.88 1.79
N GLU A 151 12.26 -33.44 1.68
CA GLU A 151 12.77 -34.46 2.60
C GLU A 151 13.29 -33.89 3.94
N VAL A 152 13.78 -32.64 3.95
CA VAL A 152 14.45 -32.06 5.12
C VAL A 152 13.56 -31.12 5.92
N SER A 153 12.57 -30.48 5.32
CA SER A 153 11.85 -29.36 5.94
C SER A 153 10.68 -29.75 6.82
N GLY A 154 10.06 -30.91 6.59
CA GLY A 154 8.84 -31.31 7.32
C GLY A 154 7.69 -30.30 7.23
N ASN A 155 7.71 -29.41 6.22
CA ASN A 155 6.79 -28.30 6.08
C ASN A 155 5.51 -28.65 5.30
N TYR A 156 5.32 -29.90 4.98
CA TYR A 156 4.10 -30.40 4.36
C TYR A 156 3.44 -31.43 5.28
N ASP A 157 2.12 -31.37 5.39
CA ASP A 157 1.35 -32.41 6.06
C ASP A 157 1.33 -33.70 5.20
N GLU A 158 0.80 -34.78 5.79
CA GLU A 158 0.69 -36.09 5.10
C GLU A 158 -0.16 -36.01 3.81
N ASP A 159 -0.92 -34.92 3.61
CA ASP A 159 -1.77 -34.65 2.46
C ASP A 159 -1.08 -33.70 1.43
N GLY A 160 0.18 -33.29 1.65
CA GLY A 160 0.95 -32.43 0.75
C GLY A 160 0.61 -30.93 0.81
N ASN A 161 -0.12 -30.50 1.82
CA ASN A 161 -0.38 -29.07 2.04
C ASN A 161 0.79 -28.43 2.81
N GLN A 162 1.21 -27.27 2.34
CA GLN A 162 2.27 -26.53 3.01
C GLN A 162 1.82 -26.09 4.40
N ILE A 163 2.42 -26.65 5.43
CA ILE A 163 2.31 -26.12 6.77
C ILE A 163 3.00 -24.75 6.75
N ALA A 164 2.29 -23.70 7.15
CA ALA A 164 2.78 -22.32 7.14
C ALA A 164 4.26 -22.27 7.57
N GLY A 165 5.07 -21.54 6.78
CA GLY A 165 6.51 -21.47 6.98
C GLY A 165 6.85 -21.30 8.46
N LYS A 166 7.78 -22.12 8.95
CA LYS A 166 8.08 -22.20 10.37
C LYS A 166 8.54 -20.84 10.87
N LEU A 167 7.69 -20.17 11.62
CA LEU A 167 8.07 -19.00 12.38
C LEU A 167 9.10 -19.46 13.41
N GLU A 168 10.34 -19.03 13.26
CA GLU A 168 11.39 -19.35 14.22
C GLU A 168 11.57 -18.19 15.19
N LYS A 169 11.60 -18.53 16.49
CA LYS A 169 11.91 -17.54 17.52
C LYS A 169 13.36 -17.08 17.36
N ASN A 170 13.54 -15.78 17.08
CA ASN A 170 14.85 -15.19 16.97
C ASN A 170 15.34 -14.75 18.37
N ALA A 171 16.11 -15.61 19.03
CA ALA A 171 16.62 -15.33 20.37
C ALA A 171 17.89 -14.46 20.31
N GLU A 172 18.08 -13.55 21.27
CA GLU A 172 19.31 -12.72 21.38
C GLU A 172 20.61 -13.53 21.41
N SER A 173 20.56 -14.80 21.83
CA SER A 173 21.69 -15.71 21.80
C SER A 173 22.05 -16.23 20.41
N ASN A 174 21.20 -15.98 19.39
CA ASN A 174 21.49 -16.32 18.01
C ASN A 174 22.59 -15.41 17.47
N GLY A 175 23.70 -15.96 17.04
CA GLY A 175 24.80 -15.19 16.41
C GLY A 175 24.42 -14.47 15.11
N ARG A 176 23.24 -14.79 14.55
CA ARG A 176 22.66 -14.18 13.34
C ARG A 176 21.48 -13.26 13.65
N PHE A 177 21.25 -12.91 14.90
CA PHE A 177 20.07 -12.21 15.40
C PHE A 177 19.59 -11.06 14.52
N HIS A 178 20.44 -10.08 14.24
CA HIS A 178 20.14 -8.96 13.33
C HIS A 178 20.15 -9.39 11.86
N THR A 179 20.99 -10.36 11.49
CA THR A 179 21.11 -10.86 10.11
C THR A 179 19.81 -11.49 9.63
N ASP A 180 19.21 -12.34 10.44
CA ASP A 180 17.98 -13.05 10.07
C ASP A 180 16.81 -12.08 9.94
N TRP A 181 16.73 -11.07 10.81
CA TRP A 181 15.77 -9.98 10.68
C TRP A 181 15.99 -9.17 9.39
N LEU A 182 17.23 -8.80 9.07
CA LEU A 182 17.57 -8.08 7.85
C LEU A 182 17.22 -8.87 6.60
N ASN A 183 17.50 -10.17 6.58
CA ASN A 183 17.17 -11.06 5.46
C ASN A 183 15.66 -11.20 5.26
N MET A 184 14.87 -11.20 6.33
CA MET A 184 13.42 -11.21 6.27
C MET A 184 12.85 -9.90 5.72
N ILE A 185 13.29 -8.75 6.25
CA ILE A 185 12.63 -7.47 5.94
C ILE A 185 13.05 -6.89 4.57
N TYR A 186 14.32 -7.10 4.16
CA TYR A 186 14.88 -6.51 2.94
C TYR A 186 14.11 -6.85 1.65
N PRO A 187 13.81 -8.13 1.33
CA PRO A 187 13.08 -8.47 0.11
C PRO A 187 11.67 -7.88 0.10
N ARG A 188 11.01 -7.81 1.26
CA ARG A 188 9.68 -7.23 1.43
C ARG A 188 9.66 -5.73 1.16
N LEU A 189 10.62 -4.98 1.72
CA LEU A 189 10.76 -3.55 1.47
C LEU A 189 11.12 -3.23 0.01
N LYS A 190 11.95 -4.08 -0.62
CA LYS A 190 12.30 -3.91 -2.03
C LYS A 190 11.06 -4.00 -2.93
N ILE A 191 10.21 -5.00 -2.72
CA ILE A 191 8.97 -5.16 -3.46
C ILE A 191 7.96 -4.05 -3.10
N ALA A 192 7.87 -3.70 -1.81
CA ALA A 192 6.99 -2.62 -1.34
C ALA A 192 7.27 -1.28 -2.05
N LYS A 193 8.55 -0.95 -2.32
CA LYS A 193 8.92 0.22 -3.13
C LYS A 193 8.30 0.18 -4.53
N ASP A 194 8.32 -0.98 -5.19
CA ASP A 194 7.77 -1.13 -6.54
C ASP A 194 6.24 -0.92 -6.55
N LEU A 195 5.55 -1.38 -5.50
CA LEU A 195 4.11 -1.20 -5.36
C LEU A 195 3.68 0.25 -5.10
N LEU A 196 4.55 1.07 -4.47
CA LEU A 196 4.25 2.47 -4.19
C LEU A 196 4.05 3.27 -5.48
N ALA A 197 3.06 4.15 -5.47
CA ALA A 197 2.88 5.20 -6.48
C ALA A 197 4.07 6.18 -6.43
N ASP A 198 4.28 6.97 -7.48
CA ASP A 198 5.42 7.91 -7.55
C ASP A 198 5.43 8.92 -6.40
N ASN A 199 4.26 9.35 -5.93
CA ASN A 199 4.08 10.19 -4.75
C ASN A 199 3.74 9.37 -3.50
N GLY A 200 3.99 8.07 -3.51
CA GLY A 200 3.68 7.16 -2.40
C GLY A 200 4.66 7.28 -1.25
N VAL A 201 4.20 6.89 -0.06
CA VAL A 201 4.98 6.90 1.19
C VAL A 201 4.84 5.59 1.95
N ILE A 202 5.88 5.24 2.69
CA ILE A 202 5.88 4.11 3.62
C ILE A 202 6.18 4.58 5.04
N PHE A 203 5.42 4.07 6.01
CA PHE A 203 5.64 4.24 7.44
C PHE A 203 6.00 2.89 8.07
N ILE A 204 7.08 2.84 8.83
CA ILE A 204 7.61 1.62 9.46
C ILE A 204 7.75 1.87 10.96
N SER A 205 6.96 1.17 11.77
CA SER A 205 7.04 1.24 13.24
C SER A 205 8.14 0.33 13.75
N LEU A 206 9.04 0.84 14.60
CA LEU A 206 10.13 0.09 15.22
C LEU A 206 10.55 0.72 16.56
N ASP A 207 11.20 -0.05 17.41
CA ASP A 207 11.91 0.44 18.59
C ASP A 207 13.41 0.67 18.33
N ASP A 208 14.17 0.87 19.41
CA ASP A 208 15.62 1.11 19.36
C ASP A 208 16.41 -0.10 18.81
N GLY A 209 15.86 -1.30 18.83
CA GLY A 209 16.59 -2.55 18.48
C GLY A 209 16.99 -2.59 17.02
N GLU A 210 16.07 -2.28 16.10
CA GLU A 210 16.30 -2.41 14.66
C GLU A 210 16.14 -1.11 13.86
N ILE A 211 15.77 0.02 14.47
CA ILE A 211 15.55 1.27 13.75
C ILE A 211 16.74 1.71 12.90
N TYR A 212 17.97 1.55 13.42
CA TYR A 212 19.19 1.96 12.72
C TYR A 212 19.54 1.02 11.57
N ASN A 213 19.33 -0.28 11.73
CA ASN A 213 19.49 -1.27 10.68
C ASN A 213 18.45 -1.06 9.57
N CYS A 214 17.19 -0.87 9.95
CA CYS A 214 16.11 -0.53 9.02
C CYS A 214 16.40 0.75 8.24
N LYS A 215 16.91 1.79 8.91
CA LYS A 215 17.31 3.04 8.25
C LYS A 215 18.34 2.80 7.15
N LYS A 216 19.34 1.95 7.39
CA LYS A 216 20.40 1.64 6.42
C LYS A 216 19.87 0.89 5.20
N ILE A 217 19.00 -0.09 5.39
CA ILE A 217 18.40 -0.81 4.27
C ILE A 217 17.39 0.05 3.50
N CYS A 218 16.66 0.92 4.19
CA CYS A 218 15.77 1.89 3.53
C CYS A 218 16.55 2.92 2.70
N ASP A 219 17.70 3.40 3.20
CA ASP A 219 18.60 4.26 2.42
C ASP A 219 19.10 3.56 1.15
N ASP A 220 19.40 2.25 1.23
CA ASP A 220 19.84 1.43 0.10
C ASP A 220 18.69 1.20 -0.91
N ILE A 221 17.48 0.94 -0.42
CA ILE A 221 16.32 0.62 -1.26
C ILE A 221 15.67 1.88 -1.83
N PHE A 222 15.28 2.81 -0.97
CA PHE A 222 14.51 4.01 -1.37
C PHE A 222 15.41 5.16 -1.82
N GLY A 223 16.63 5.25 -1.30
CA GLY A 223 17.56 6.36 -1.49
C GLY A 223 17.50 7.34 -0.31
N ILE A 224 18.66 7.88 0.07
CA ILE A 224 18.79 8.78 1.22
C ILE A 224 17.98 10.08 1.07
N ASP A 225 17.84 10.59 -0.15
CA ASP A 225 17.11 11.82 -0.47
C ASP A 225 15.58 11.65 -0.34
N ASN A 226 15.11 10.42 -0.26
CA ASN A 226 13.70 10.07 -0.09
C ASN A 226 13.31 9.85 1.38
N PHE A 227 14.24 9.99 2.31
CA PHE A 227 13.96 9.98 3.73
C PHE A 227 13.20 11.25 4.13
N ILE A 228 12.01 11.10 4.73
CA ILE A 228 11.19 12.23 5.18
C ILE A 228 11.52 12.57 6.63
N CYS A 229 11.27 11.65 7.56
CA CYS A 229 11.60 11.84 8.98
C CYS A 229 11.48 10.52 9.77
N ASN A 230 11.96 10.54 11.00
CA ASN A 230 11.54 9.63 12.05
C ASN A 230 10.56 10.36 12.97
N PHE A 231 9.32 9.86 13.05
CA PHE A 231 8.42 10.28 14.12
C PHE A 231 8.87 9.62 15.41
N VAL A 232 8.96 10.40 16.47
CA VAL A 232 9.17 9.91 17.84
C VAL A 232 7.80 9.83 18.49
N ARG A 233 7.33 8.60 18.74
CA ARG A 233 6.03 8.38 19.35
C ARG A 233 6.19 8.14 20.86
N LYS A 234 5.66 9.03 21.68
CA LYS A 234 5.51 8.76 23.10
C LYS A 234 4.43 7.68 23.29
N ASN A 235 4.86 6.50 23.76
CA ASN A 235 4.04 5.29 23.83
C ASN A 235 3.56 4.93 25.25
N LYS A 236 4.11 5.58 26.30
CA LYS A 236 3.74 5.41 27.69
C LYS A 236 3.46 6.75 28.37
N ALA A 237 2.51 6.77 29.30
CA ALA A 237 2.12 8.01 30.03
C ALA A 237 2.98 8.28 31.27
N GLY A 238 3.91 7.38 31.65
CA GLY A 238 4.79 7.53 32.81
C GLY A 238 5.76 6.37 32.95
N SER A 239 6.83 6.60 33.70
CA SER A 239 7.86 5.59 33.98
C SER A 239 7.31 4.46 34.86
N GLY A 240 7.40 3.21 34.37
CA GLY A 240 7.18 2.05 35.22
C GLY A 240 8.25 1.98 36.31
N HIS A 241 7.86 1.55 37.49
CA HIS A 241 8.77 1.40 38.65
C HIS A 241 9.84 0.32 38.46
N ASP A 242 9.78 -0.45 37.37
CA ASP A 242 10.61 -1.66 37.13
C ASP A 242 11.86 -1.39 36.28
N SER A 243 12.13 -0.17 35.82
CA SER A 243 13.34 0.11 35.06
C SER A 243 14.53 0.35 36.00
N SER A 244 15.50 -0.56 35.95
CA SER A 244 16.73 -0.46 36.75
C SER A 244 17.71 0.66 36.31
N LYS A 245 17.46 1.29 35.15
CA LYS A 245 18.34 2.31 34.56
C LYS A 245 17.54 3.53 34.09
N ILE A 246 17.28 3.65 32.81
CA ILE A 246 16.53 4.73 32.17
C ILE A 246 15.22 4.17 31.64
N ALA A 247 14.10 4.84 31.96
CA ALA A 247 12.80 4.47 31.43
C ALA A 247 12.67 4.96 29.99
N ILE A 248 12.44 4.04 29.05
CA ILE A 248 12.16 4.35 27.65
C ILE A 248 10.64 4.44 27.48
N GLU A 249 10.15 5.64 27.10
CA GLU A 249 8.72 5.96 26.97
C GLU A 249 8.34 6.22 25.51
N PHE A 250 9.17 5.85 24.56
CA PHE A 250 8.96 6.13 23.14
C PHE A 250 9.43 4.98 22.25
N ASP A 251 8.92 5.00 21.05
CA ASP A 251 9.38 4.24 19.89
C ASP A 251 9.37 5.14 18.65
N TYR A 252 9.66 4.58 17.49
CA TYR A 252 9.82 5.34 16.26
C TYR A 252 8.86 4.88 15.18
N ILE A 253 8.50 5.81 14.28
CA ILE A 253 7.85 5.50 13.02
C ILE A 253 8.68 6.17 11.92
N MET A 254 9.41 5.37 11.17
CA MET A 254 10.25 5.84 10.08
C MET A 254 9.40 6.10 8.84
N CYS A 255 9.63 7.22 8.15
CA CYS A 255 8.90 7.60 6.95
C CYS A 255 9.83 7.83 5.78
N TYR A 256 9.56 7.15 4.67
CA TYR A 256 10.20 7.33 3.38
C TYR A 256 9.15 7.60 2.29
N SER A 257 9.53 8.34 1.27
CA SER A 257 8.80 8.42 0.00
C SER A 257 9.42 7.50 -1.05
N LYS A 258 8.67 7.15 -2.09
CA LYS A 258 9.23 6.47 -3.26
C LYS A 258 10.16 7.40 -4.03
N ASN A 259 9.70 8.63 -4.30
CA ASN A 259 10.45 9.70 -4.96
C ASN A 259 10.32 10.99 -4.16
N ASN A 260 11.31 11.86 -4.21
CA ASN A 260 11.30 13.15 -3.50
C ASN A 260 10.45 14.19 -4.24
N LEU A 261 9.12 14.10 -4.09
CA LEU A 261 8.14 15.02 -4.68
C LEU A 261 7.55 15.92 -3.59
N THR A 262 7.12 17.12 -3.97
CA THR A 262 6.57 18.13 -3.04
C THR A 262 5.21 17.76 -2.45
N ASN A 263 4.48 16.83 -3.08
CA ASN A 263 3.13 16.39 -2.71
C ASN A 263 3.07 14.96 -2.13
N ASN A 264 4.17 14.46 -1.58
CA ASN A 264 4.21 13.11 -1.01
C ASN A 264 3.38 13.00 0.26
N ILE A 265 3.41 14.04 1.09
CA ILE A 265 2.69 14.11 2.36
C ILE A 265 1.79 15.34 2.42
N ASN A 266 0.70 15.21 3.17
CA ASN A 266 -0.25 16.27 3.40
C ASN A 266 0.25 17.23 4.48
N GLN A 267 -0.41 18.37 4.60
CA GLN A 267 -0.25 19.31 5.70
C GLN A 267 -1.47 19.27 6.61
N GLU A 268 -1.26 19.50 7.90
CA GLU A 268 -2.32 19.53 8.89
C GLU A 268 -3.24 20.73 8.64
N PRO A 269 -4.55 20.53 8.44
CA PRO A 269 -5.51 21.62 8.31
C PRO A 269 -5.60 22.41 9.62
N VAL A 270 -5.53 23.72 9.55
CA VAL A 270 -5.74 24.58 10.72
C VAL A 270 -7.23 24.93 10.82
N ASP A 271 -7.85 24.59 11.94
CA ASP A 271 -9.17 25.10 12.27
C ASP A 271 -9.06 26.59 12.59
N THR A 272 -9.37 27.41 11.58
CA THR A 272 -9.33 28.86 11.72
C THR A 272 -10.60 29.44 12.32
N GLU A 273 -11.68 28.66 12.40
CA GLU A 273 -12.98 29.13 12.93
C GLU A 273 -12.96 29.19 14.46
N SER A 274 -12.36 28.19 15.11
CA SER A 274 -12.20 28.16 16.56
C SER A 274 -10.96 28.91 17.06
N ASP A 275 -10.03 29.34 16.19
CA ASP A 275 -8.79 30.00 16.57
C ASP A 275 -9.05 31.43 17.06
N SER A 276 -8.94 31.62 18.36
CA SER A 276 -9.21 32.88 19.06
C SER A 276 -8.38 34.10 18.60
N LYS A 277 -7.32 33.88 17.80
CA LYS A 277 -6.58 34.99 17.19
C LYS A 277 -7.36 35.75 16.13
N TYR A 278 -8.30 35.09 15.42
CA TYR A 278 -9.15 35.72 14.41
C TYR A 278 -10.35 36.41 15.03
N ARG A 279 -10.08 37.54 15.72
CA ARG A 279 -11.07 38.25 16.54
C ARG A 279 -11.62 39.52 15.92
N PHE A 280 -11.10 39.94 14.77
CA PHE A 280 -11.54 41.17 14.11
C PHE A 280 -12.36 40.82 12.86
N GLU A 281 -13.33 41.69 12.57
CA GLU A 281 -14.20 41.63 11.41
C GLU A 281 -14.15 42.95 10.64
N ASP A 282 -14.42 42.89 9.33
CA ASP A 282 -14.64 44.02 8.47
C ASP A 282 -15.69 43.72 7.40
N GLU A 283 -15.89 44.62 6.45
CA GLU A 283 -16.85 44.50 5.34
C GLU A 283 -16.62 43.28 4.44
N TYR A 284 -15.42 42.67 4.50
CA TYR A 284 -15.04 41.48 3.71
C TYR A 284 -15.26 40.18 4.46
N VAL A 285 -15.81 40.16 5.65
CA VAL A 285 -15.93 38.97 6.52
C VAL A 285 -16.59 37.80 5.82
N THR A 286 -17.61 38.02 5.00
CA THR A 286 -18.33 36.97 4.26
C THR A 286 -17.46 36.25 3.22
N LYS A 287 -16.51 36.97 2.61
CA LYS A 287 -15.63 36.42 1.57
C LYS A 287 -14.27 35.99 2.09
N ARG A 288 -13.73 36.71 3.09
CA ARG A 288 -12.36 36.56 3.59
C ARG A 288 -12.29 35.94 4.97
N GLY A 289 -13.41 35.84 5.68
CA GLY A 289 -13.48 35.43 7.07
C GLY A 289 -13.01 36.54 8.04
N ARG A 290 -12.91 36.18 9.31
CA ARG A 290 -12.30 37.05 10.35
C ARG A 290 -10.81 37.21 10.11
N TYR A 291 -10.22 38.20 10.77
CA TYR A 291 -8.77 38.42 10.65
C TYR A 291 -8.09 38.73 12.01
N TYR A 292 -6.78 38.55 12.02
CA TYR A 292 -5.93 39.12 13.06
C TYR A 292 -4.92 40.09 12.43
N LEU A 293 -4.33 40.95 13.29
CA LEU A 293 -3.35 41.92 12.85
C LEU A 293 -1.93 41.36 13.03
N ARG A 294 -1.14 41.44 11.98
CA ARG A 294 0.29 41.14 11.99
C ARG A 294 1.09 42.39 11.70
N ASP A 295 2.15 42.66 12.49
CA ASP A 295 3.05 43.78 12.23
C ASP A 295 3.64 43.71 10.81
N LEU A 296 3.60 44.81 10.06
CA LEU A 296 4.28 44.94 8.78
C LEU A 296 5.80 44.98 8.97
N ASP A 297 6.30 45.41 10.13
CA ASP A 297 7.72 45.40 10.49
C ASP A 297 8.31 43.98 10.46
N TYR A 298 9.53 43.88 9.91
CA TYR A 298 10.30 42.63 9.88
C TYR A 298 11.64 42.83 10.58
N LYS A 299 11.84 42.07 11.65
CA LYS A 299 13.06 42.09 12.49
C LYS A 299 14.15 41.11 12.04
N GLY A 300 14.12 40.68 10.77
CA GLY A 300 15.11 39.77 10.18
C GLY A 300 16.20 40.50 9.41
N SER A 301 16.74 39.83 8.39
CA SER A 301 17.80 40.38 7.55
C SER A 301 17.35 41.62 6.81
N TYR A 302 18.23 42.63 6.81
CA TYR A 302 18.00 43.90 6.10
C TYR A 302 17.94 43.70 4.59
N SER A 303 17.02 44.40 3.96
CA SER A 303 16.90 44.45 2.48
C SER A 303 16.58 45.90 2.06
N GLU A 304 17.45 46.49 1.27
CA GLU A 304 17.29 47.86 0.77
C GLU A 304 15.98 48.04 -0.02
N LYS A 305 15.55 47.03 -0.78
CA LYS A 305 14.29 47.05 -1.56
C LYS A 305 13.04 47.07 -0.66
N LEU A 306 13.17 46.67 0.58
CA LEU A 306 12.07 46.60 1.57
C LEU A 306 12.17 47.75 2.61
N ASP A 307 13.12 48.66 2.48
CA ASP A 307 13.29 49.83 3.34
C ASP A 307 12.81 51.07 2.57
N TYR A 308 11.57 51.47 2.83
CA TYR A 308 10.93 52.61 2.18
C TYR A 308 10.02 53.37 3.16
N GLY A 309 9.79 54.66 2.91
CA GLY A 309 8.88 55.47 3.71
C GLY A 309 7.42 55.20 3.40
N ILE A 310 6.58 54.95 4.43
CA ILE A 310 5.14 54.82 4.35
C ILE A 310 4.50 56.08 4.90
N LYS A 311 3.59 56.71 4.14
CA LYS A 311 2.85 57.89 4.57
C LYS A 311 1.64 57.48 5.42
N ALA A 312 1.64 57.91 6.72
CA ALA A 312 0.53 57.70 7.62
C ALA A 312 -0.67 58.60 7.27
N PRO A 313 -1.87 58.36 7.85
CA PRO A 313 -3.05 59.18 7.61
C PRO A 313 -2.92 60.66 7.92
N ASP A 314 -2.08 61.03 8.90
CA ASP A 314 -1.80 62.42 9.25
C ASP A 314 -0.65 63.06 8.45
N GLY A 315 -0.13 62.38 7.46
CA GLY A 315 0.96 62.81 6.61
C GLY A 315 2.36 62.48 7.10
N THR A 316 2.51 61.94 8.30
CA THR A 316 3.81 61.49 8.87
C THR A 316 4.40 60.37 8.01
N ILE A 317 5.71 60.45 7.72
CA ILE A 317 6.42 59.37 7.06
C ILE A 317 6.98 58.39 8.10
N ILE A 318 6.67 57.11 7.94
CA ILE A 318 7.06 56.04 8.85
C ILE A 318 8.07 55.14 8.12
N TYR A 319 9.15 54.76 8.79
CA TYR A 319 10.11 53.75 8.35
C TYR A 319 10.06 52.55 9.27
N SER A 320 10.42 51.37 8.76
CA SER A 320 10.49 50.13 9.57
C SER A 320 11.58 50.29 10.65
N GLY A 321 11.29 49.79 11.86
CA GLY A 321 12.26 49.81 12.98
C GLY A 321 12.60 51.19 13.53
N ASP A 322 11.79 52.20 13.29
CA ASP A 322 11.99 53.57 13.76
C ASP A 322 12.19 53.62 15.27
N GLY A 323 13.43 53.98 15.69
CA GLY A 323 13.82 54.19 17.07
C GLY A 323 14.78 53.17 17.69
N PHE A 324 15.25 52.16 17.00
CA PHE A 324 16.11 51.11 17.58
C PHE A 324 17.48 50.89 16.89
N GLY A 325 18.06 51.84 16.25
CA GLY A 325 19.50 51.88 15.90
C GLY A 325 19.99 50.83 14.88
N LYS A 326 19.15 49.91 14.41
CA LYS A 326 19.41 49.02 13.27
C LYS A 326 18.26 49.12 12.31
N PRO A 327 18.53 49.26 11.00
CA PRO A 327 17.48 49.29 10.01
C PRO A 327 16.78 47.94 9.94
N ASN A 328 15.53 47.91 10.36
CA ASN A 328 14.61 46.81 9.99
C ASN A 328 14.06 47.08 8.60
N THR A 329 13.35 46.13 8.06
CA THR A 329 12.67 46.26 6.76
C THR A 329 11.19 45.97 6.87
N TRP A 330 10.42 46.35 5.88
CA TRP A 330 9.02 45.92 5.80
C TRP A 330 8.93 44.49 5.30
N ARG A 331 7.84 43.79 5.65
CA ARG A 331 7.56 42.44 5.15
C ARG A 331 7.13 42.42 3.69
N TRP A 332 6.59 43.52 3.20
CA TRP A 332 6.06 43.66 1.85
C TRP A 332 6.86 44.66 1.03
N SER A 333 6.92 44.44 -0.28
CA SER A 333 7.46 45.44 -1.20
C SER A 333 6.52 46.65 -1.29
N LYS A 334 7.03 47.77 -1.80
CA LYS A 334 6.24 49.00 -1.96
C LYS A 334 5.01 48.77 -2.88
N GLU A 335 5.13 47.95 -3.92
CA GLU A 335 4.05 47.57 -4.83
C GLU A 335 2.98 46.76 -4.07
N LYS A 336 3.42 45.76 -3.32
CA LYS A 336 2.53 44.92 -2.51
C LYS A 336 1.83 45.71 -1.41
N PHE A 337 2.52 46.66 -0.80
CA PHE A 337 1.94 47.54 0.18
C PHE A 337 0.83 48.42 -0.44
N LYS A 338 1.09 49.01 -1.63
CA LYS A 338 0.10 49.80 -2.36
C LYS A 338 -1.13 48.98 -2.69
N TRP A 339 -0.94 47.76 -3.24
CA TRP A 339 -2.02 46.82 -3.50
C TRP A 339 -2.81 46.49 -2.22
N GLY A 340 -2.11 46.25 -1.09
CA GLY A 340 -2.75 45.92 0.17
C GLY A 340 -3.54 47.11 0.77
N LEU A 341 -3.10 48.34 0.54
CA LEU A 341 -3.84 49.55 0.92
C LEU A 341 -5.13 49.68 0.12
N GLU A 342 -5.06 49.53 -1.21
CA GLU A 342 -6.19 49.60 -2.14
C GLU A 342 -7.23 48.48 -1.91
N ASN A 343 -6.77 47.31 -1.45
CA ASN A 343 -7.64 46.13 -1.21
C ASN A 343 -8.02 45.94 0.26
N GLY A 344 -7.77 46.93 1.14
CA GLY A 344 -8.21 46.90 2.52
C GLY A 344 -7.46 45.98 3.47
N TYR A 345 -6.22 45.51 3.09
CA TYR A 345 -5.38 44.65 3.92
C TYR A 345 -4.53 45.42 4.96
N ILE A 346 -4.36 46.74 4.81
CA ILE A 346 -3.50 47.53 5.67
C ILE A 346 -4.31 48.29 6.75
N VAL A 347 -3.79 48.25 7.96
CA VAL A 347 -4.36 48.98 9.09
C VAL A 347 -3.27 49.83 9.73
N PHE A 348 -3.55 51.13 9.87
CA PHE A 348 -2.73 52.04 10.66
C PHE A 348 -3.29 52.17 12.08
N LYS A 349 -2.44 52.03 13.09
CA LYS A 349 -2.79 52.29 14.49
C LYS A 349 -1.81 53.31 15.09
N LYS A 350 -2.33 54.29 15.79
CA LYS A 350 -1.57 55.30 16.50
C LYS A 350 -1.70 55.08 18.02
N SER A 351 -0.58 54.87 18.71
CA SER A 351 -0.49 55.00 20.13
C SER A 351 0.46 56.17 20.42
N ASN A 352 1.68 55.98 20.87
CA ASN A 352 2.71 56.99 20.92
C ASN A 352 3.33 57.28 19.55
N LYS A 353 3.40 56.26 18.70
CA LYS A 353 3.90 56.32 17.32
C LYS A 353 2.92 55.56 16.38
N TRP A 354 2.94 55.90 15.09
CA TRP A 354 2.23 55.16 14.10
C TRP A 354 2.84 53.76 13.92
N LYS A 355 1.99 52.76 13.84
CA LYS A 355 2.33 51.39 13.48
C LYS A 355 1.45 50.92 12.31
N VAL A 356 2.03 50.08 11.44
CA VAL A 356 1.37 49.54 10.27
C VAL A 356 1.19 48.05 10.45
N TYR A 357 -0.01 47.57 10.22
CA TYR A 357 -0.39 46.18 10.37
C TYR A 357 -0.97 45.63 9.05
N ILE A 358 -0.80 44.33 8.85
CA ILE A 358 -1.43 43.56 7.80
C ILE A 358 -2.58 42.74 8.39
N LYS A 359 -3.76 42.81 7.77
CA LYS A 359 -4.86 41.89 8.08
C LYS A 359 -4.53 40.52 7.57
N GLN A 360 -4.51 39.50 8.42
CA GLN A 360 -4.37 38.10 8.08
C GLN A 360 -5.76 37.47 8.19
N TYR A 361 -6.42 37.23 7.06
CA TYR A 361 -7.78 36.69 7.02
C TYR A 361 -7.78 35.14 7.15
N GLN A 362 -8.92 34.58 7.51
CA GLN A 362 -9.12 33.12 7.64
C GLN A 362 -9.05 32.38 6.31
N PHE A 363 -9.76 32.90 5.29
CA PHE A 363 -10.05 32.13 4.06
C PHE A 363 -9.29 32.61 2.83
N VAL A 364 -8.49 33.66 2.94
CA VAL A 364 -7.68 34.18 1.83
C VAL A 364 -6.25 34.42 2.24
N ASP A 365 -5.35 34.32 1.26
CA ASP A 365 -3.95 34.69 1.42
C ASP A 365 -3.73 36.21 1.34
N ASN A 366 -2.48 36.63 1.47
CA ASN A 366 -2.09 38.04 1.36
C ASN A 366 -2.10 38.59 -0.09
N SER A 367 -2.59 37.84 -1.04
CA SER A 367 -2.79 38.24 -2.44
C SER A 367 -4.27 38.17 -2.86
N GLY A 368 -5.16 37.82 -1.91
CA GLY A 368 -6.60 37.76 -2.12
C GLY A 368 -7.08 36.44 -2.69
N ASN A 369 -6.20 35.45 -2.87
CA ASN A 369 -6.58 34.14 -3.35
C ASN A 369 -7.22 33.34 -2.21
N GLN A 370 -8.21 32.51 -2.53
CA GLN A 370 -8.75 31.52 -1.59
C GLN A 370 -7.62 30.65 -1.06
N TYR A 371 -7.51 30.51 0.23
CA TYR A 371 -6.41 29.81 0.87
C TYR A 371 -6.88 29.06 2.11
N LYS A 372 -6.77 27.73 2.09
CA LYS A 372 -6.96 26.89 3.26
C LYS A 372 -5.66 26.84 4.03
N ARG A 373 -5.67 27.34 5.27
CA ARG A 373 -4.46 27.39 6.10
C ARG A 373 -4.08 26.00 6.56
N THR A 374 -2.81 25.66 6.41
CA THR A 374 -2.23 24.40 6.83
C THR A 374 -0.93 24.64 7.60
N LEU A 375 -0.53 23.66 8.41
CA LEU A 375 0.75 23.61 9.11
C LEU A 375 1.45 22.28 8.78
N PRO A 376 2.78 22.23 8.84
CA PRO A 376 3.50 20.97 8.84
C PRO A 376 3.11 20.12 10.05
N TYR A 377 2.89 18.82 9.82
CA TYR A 377 2.76 17.86 10.92
C TYR A 377 4.03 17.82 11.77
N ARG A 378 3.88 17.50 13.06
CA ARG A 378 5.00 17.42 14.00
C ARG A 378 5.54 15.98 14.03
N ALA A 379 6.86 15.86 14.10
CA ALA A 379 7.52 14.55 14.21
C ALA A 379 7.50 13.98 15.65
N LEU A 380 7.18 14.76 16.67
CA LEU A 380 6.92 14.29 18.01
C LEU A 380 5.41 14.14 18.21
N VAL A 381 4.95 12.91 18.46
CA VAL A 381 3.54 12.56 18.58
C VAL A 381 3.27 11.77 19.87
N GLU A 382 2.06 11.90 20.42
CA GLU A 382 1.66 11.22 21.66
C GLU A 382 0.49 10.26 21.36
N PHE A 383 0.78 8.97 21.30
CA PHE A 383 -0.19 7.89 21.14
C PHE A 383 0.20 6.71 22.02
N PHE A 384 -0.50 6.54 23.14
CA PHE A 384 -0.14 5.54 24.14
C PHE A 384 -0.57 4.13 23.75
N ASN A 385 0.25 3.12 24.10
CA ASN A 385 -0.03 1.72 23.82
C ASN A 385 -1.35 1.26 24.44
N GLY A 386 -1.68 1.70 25.66
CA GLY A 386 -2.94 1.36 26.33
C GLY A 386 -4.19 1.75 25.53
N GLN A 387 -4.12 2.81 24.71
CA GLN A 387 -5.24 3.18 23.85
C GLN A 387 -5.54 2.14 22.78
N GLY A 388 -4.51 1.49 22.21
CA GLY A 388 -4.69 0.40 21.26
C GLY A 388 -5.49 -0.77 21.84
N THR A 389 -5.17 -1.16 23.09
CA THR A 389 -5.92 -2.19 23.81
C THR A 389 -7.37 -1.76 24.10
N ILE A 390 -7.59 -0.50 24.48
CA ILE A 390 -8.94 0.05 24.68
C ILE A 390 -9.73 0.02 23.38
N ASP A 391 -9.14 0.52 22.28
CA ASP A 391 -9.76 0.55 20.95
C ASP A 391 -10.13 -0.88 20.50
N PHE A 392 -9.21 -1.85 20.66
CA PHE A 392 -9.44 -3.25 20.31
C PHE A 392 -10.56 -3.87 21.13
N ASN A 393 -10.49 -3.75 22.46
CA ASN A 393 -11.49 -4.36 23.37
C ASN A 393 -12.87 -3.73 23.22
N SER A 394 -12.96 -2.47 22.80
CA SER A 394 -14.25 -1.79 22.52
C SER A 394 -14.99 -2.37 21.31
N ILE A 395 -14.30 -3.14 20.47
CA ILE A 395 -14.84 -3.80 19.26
C ILE A 395 -14.94 -5.30 19.50
N MET A 396 -13.88 -5.93 20.05
CA MET A 396 -13.77 -7.39 20.14
C MET A 396 -14.32 -7.96 21.42
N GLU A 397 -14.46 -7.14 22.49
CA GLU A 397 -14.90 -7.56 23.83
C GLU A 397 -14.03 -8.63 24.49
N THR A 398 -12.82 -8.83 23.96
CA THR A 398 -11.85 -9.83 24.43
C THR A 398 -10.43 -9.30 24.32
N ASN A 399 -9.51 -9.83 25.12
CA ASN A 399 -8.06 -9.58 24.98
C ASN A 399 -7.41 -10.58 24.01
N ALA A 400 -8.06 -10.84 22.88
CA ALA A 400 -7.63 -11.87 21.94
C ALA A 400 -6.32 -11.52 21.18
N PHE A 401 -5.88 -10.26 21.21
CA PHE A 401 -4.63 -9.85 20.56
C PHE A 401 -3.77 -9.00 21.50
N PRO A 402 -2.48 -9.39 21.72
CA PRO A 402 -1.57 -8.61 22.53
C PRO A 402 -1.10 -7.36 21.76
N TYR A 403 -1.01 -6.23 22.46
CA TYR A 403 -0.41 -4.97 21.99
C TYR A 403 -0.93 -4.42 20.64
N PRO A 404 -2.23 -4.33 20.39
CA PRO A 404 -2.73 -3.75 19.16
C PRO A 404 -2.35 -2.26 19.09
N LYS A 405 -2.03 -1.76 17.89
CA LYS A 405 -1.80 -0.32 17.68
C LYS A 405 -3.11 0.46 17.87
N SER A 406 -3.01 1.74 18.26
CA SER A 406 -4.21 2.57 18.41
C SER A 406 -4.76 3.03 17.06
N VAL A 407 -6.09 3.06 16.95
CA VAL A 407 -6.78 3.59 15.76
C VAL A 407 -6.43 5.06 15.53
N GLY A 408 -6.29 5.84 16.62
CA GLY A 408 -5.90 7.25 16.54
C GLY A 408 -4.53 7.47 15.89
N LEU A 409 -3.54 6.63 16.21
CA LEU A 409 -2.23 6.68 15.57
C LEU A 409 -2.35 6.44 14.06
N LEU A 410 -3.04 5.36 13.66
CA LEU A 410 -3.18 5.02 12.24
C LEU A 410 -3.98 6.10 11.48
N SER A 411 -5.05 6.64 12.07
CA SER A 411 -5.79 7.77 11.49
C SER A 411 -4.90 9.00 11.30
N HIS A 412 -4.00 9.30 12.25
CA HIS A 412 -3.04 10.38 12.13
C HIS A 412 -2.07 10.16 10.96
N LEU A 413 -1.50 8.97 10.82
CA LEU A 413 -0.60 8.62 9.72
C LEU A 413 -1.33 8.62 8.36
N LEU A 414 -2.59 8.16 8.31
CA LEU A 414 -3.44 8.21 7.12
C LEU A 414 -3.69 9.65 6.67
N ASN A 415 -3.95 10.58 7.60
CA ASN A 415 -4.08 11.99 7.29
C ASN A 415 -2.81 12.61 6.70
N ILE A 416 -1.63 12.13 7.13
CA ILE A 416 -0.33 12.57 6.61
C ILE A 416 -0.08 11.99 5.22
N GLY A 417 -0.27 10.67 5.04
CA GLY A 417 0.25 9.92 3.90
C GLY A 417 -0.75 9.57 2.82
N SER A 418 -2.06 9.86 2.99
CA SER A 418 -3.08 9.44 2.03
C SER A 418 -4.05 10.55 1.64
N ASP A 419 -4.55 10.47 0.42
CA ASP A 419 -5.66 11.25 -0.10
C ASP A 419 -6.97 10.46 0.07
N LYS A 420 -8.11 11.07 -0.25
CA LYS A 420 -9.44 10.49 -0.02
C LYS A 420 -9.74 9.21 -0.81
N ASP A 421 -9.07 9.00 -1.94
CA ASP A 421 -9.29 7.85 -2.85
C ASP A 421 -8.07 6.89 -2.89
N SER A 422 -7.18 6.99 -1.90
CA SER A 422 -5.92 6.25 -1.85
C SER A 422 -6.11 4.77 -1.57
N ILE A 423 -5.22 3.94 -2.11
CA ILE A 423 -5.06 2.55 -1.71
C ILE A 423 -3.98 2.48 -0.63
N ILE A 424 -4.31 1.86 0.49
CA ILE A 424 -3.44 1.69 1.66
C ILE A 424 -3.10 0.21 1.80
N LEU A 425 -1.81 -0.13 1.90
CA LEU A 425 -1.33 -1.49 2.10
C LEU A 425 -0.71 -1.64 3.49
N ASP A 426 -1.08 -2.71 4.18
CA ASP A 426 -0.44 -3.15 5.42
C ASP A 426 -0.15 -4.66 5.32
N PHE A 427 1.13 -5.01 5.16
CA PHE A 427 1.55 -6.40 4.97
C PHE A 427 2.15 -7.05 6.24
N PHE A 428 1.94 -6.42 7.38
CA PHE A 428 2.09 -6.95 8.73
C PHE A 428 0.85 -6.58 9.54
N SER A 429 -0.35 -6.90 9.02
CA SER A 429 -1.60 -6.29 9.46
C SER A 429 -2.02 -6.68 10.88
N GLY A 430 -1.50 -7.77 11.43
CA GLY A 430 -1.79 -8.22 12.79
C GLY A 430 -3.29 -8.29 13.05
N SER A 431 -3.77 -7.49 14.00
CA SER A 431 -5.19 -7.39 14.32
C SER A 431 -5.99 -6.44 13.41
N ALA A 432 -5.48 -6.06 12.24
CA ALA A 432 -6.12 -5.19 11.24
C ALA A 432 -6.53 -3.78 11.75
N THR A 433 -5.68 -3.16 12.57
CA THR A 433 -5.93 -1.79 13.06
C THR A 433 -5.99 -0.78 11.91
N THR A 434 -5.16 -0.96 10.88
CA THR A 434 -5.11 -0.10 9.71
C THR A 434 -6.44 -0.10 8.96
N ALA A 435 -7.06 -1.25 8.74
CA ALA A 435 -8.39 -1.34 8.11
C ALA A 435 -9.45 -0.61 8.93
N HIS A 436 -9.48 -0.79 10.26
CA HIS A 436 -10.39 -0.06 11.15
C HIS A 436 -10.20 1.45 11.04
N ALA A 437 -8.95 1.93 11.02
CA ALA A 437 -8.64 3.36 10.89
C ALA A 437 -9.07 3.93 9.53
N VAL A 438 -8.89 3.17 8.43
CA VAL A 438 -9.33 3.57 7.08
C VAL A 438 -10.86 3.73 7.03
N MET A 439 -11.61 2.72 7.48
CA MET A 439 -13.09 2.80 7.51
C MET A 439 -13.59 3.97 8.36
N LYS A 440 -13.00 4.16 9.55
CA LYS A 440 -13.33 5.28 10.43
C LYS A 440 -13.06 6.62 9.78
N LEU A 441 -11.89 6.81 9.19
CA LEU A 441 -11.52 8.07 8.54
C LEU A 441 -12.40 8.37 7.33
N ASN A 442 -12.77 7.36 6.53
CA ASN A 442 -13.72 7.50 5.43
C ASN A 442 -15.10 7.97 5.93
N ALA A 443 -15.56 7.43 7.07
CA ALA A 443 -16.80 7.85 7.70
C ALA A 443 -16.77 9.31 8.18
N GLU A 444 -15.60 9.77 8.69
CA GLU A 444 -15.42 11.12 9.24
C GLU A 444 -15.29 12.19 8.16
N ASP A 445 -14.55 11.91 7.07
CA ASP A 445 -14.20 12.92 6.06
C ASP A 445 -14.89 12.72 4.69
N GLY A 446 -15.74 11.68 4.55
CA GLY A 446 -16.41 11.31 3.30
C GLY A 446 -15.41 10.83 2.23
N GLY A 447 -14.29 10.23 2.64
CA GLY A 447 -13.32 9.62 1.74
C GLY A 447 -13.77 8.23 1.26
N ASN A 448 -13.07 7.73 0.25
CA ASN A 448 -13.23 6.39 -0.33
C ASN A 448 -11.87 5.69 -0.41
N ARG A 449 -11.07 5.78 0.68
CA ARG A 449 -9.80 5.05 0.78
C ARG A 449 -10.09 3.56 0.83
N LYS A 450 -9.22 2.78 0.21
CA LYS A 450 -9.30 1.33 0.17
C LYS A 450 -8.11 0.75 0.92
N PHE A 451 -8.32 -0.40 1.54
CA PHE A 451 -7.24 -1.10 2.24
C PHE A 451 -6.94 -2.46 1.63
N ILE A 452 -5.67 -2.85 1.69
CA ILE A 452 -5.18 -4.20 1.41
C ILE A 452 -4.43 -4.65 2.67
N MET A 453 -5.01 -5.60 3.40
CA MET A 453 -4.40 -6.19 4.59
C MET A 453 -3.80 -7.54 4.23
N VAL A 454 -2.55 -7.77 4.62
CA VAL A 454 -1.89 -9.07 4.41
C VAL A 454 -1.43 -9.59 5.76
N GLN A 455 -1.79 -10.85 6.06
CA GLN A 455 -1.41 -11.52 7.30
C GLN A 455 -1.13 -13.00 7.08
N LEU A 456 -0.05 -13.48 7.66
CA LEU A 456 0.22 -14.90 7.78
C LEU A 456 -0.80 -15.55 8.73
N PRO A 457 -1.44 -16.68 8.39
CA PRO A 457 -2.37 -17.40 9.25
C PRO A 457 -1.64 -18.16 10.38
N GLU A 458 -0.89 -17.42 11.22
CA GLU A 458 -0.19 -17.93 12.38
C GLU A 458 -1.17 -18.48 13.42
N GLU A 459 -0.95 -19.71 13.86
CA GLU A 459 -1.80 -20.37 14.85
C GLU A 459 -1.73 -19.67 16.22
N THR A 460 -2.87 -19.53 16.86
CA THR A 460 -2.95 -19.02 18.22
C THR A 460 -2.59 -20.10 19.23
N ASP A 461 -1.83 -19.73 20.28
CA ASP A 461 -1.52 -20.66 21.36
C ASP A 461 -2.82 -21.19 21.99
N LYS A 462 -2.94 -22.51 22.10
CA LYS A 462 -4.12 -23.21 22.69
C LYS A 462 -4.48 -22.73 24.09
N LYS A 463 -3.56 -22.12 24.83
CA LYS A 463 -3.77 -21.54 26.16
C LYS A 463 -4.15 -20.05 26.11
N SER A 464 -4.02 -19.39 24.97
CA SER A 464 -4.30 -17.95 24.81
C SER A 464 -5.78 -17.62 24.97
N GLU A 465 -6.08 -16.37 25.27
CA GLU A 465 -7.44 -15.84 25.29
C GLU A 465 -8.05 -15.85 23.87
N ALA A 466 -7.23 -15.68 22.84
CA ALA A 466 -7.65 -15.79 21.44
C ALA A 466 -8.24 -17.18 21.13
N TYR A 467 -7.49 -18.23 21.45
CA TYR A 467 -7.95 -19.61 21.23
C TYR A 467 -9.22 -19.94 22.02
N LYS A 468 -9.30 -19.50 23.29
CA LYS A 468 -10.49 -19.66 24.12
C LYS A 468 -11.72 -18.94 23.58
N ALA A 469 -11.50 -17.78 22.92
CA ALA A 469 -12.55 -17.03 22.23
C ALA A 469 -12.96 -17.63 20.86
N GLY A 470 -12.30 -18.72 20.44
CA GLY A 470 -12.63 -19.46 19.21
C GLY A 470 -11.77 -19.09 18.00
N TYR A 471 -10.80 -18.17 18.13
CA TYR A 471 -9.90 -17.80 17.04
C TYR A 471 -8.72 -18.76 16.97
N LYS A 472 -8.59 -19.50 15.87
CA LYS A 472 -7.54 -20.50 15.68
C LYS A 472 -6.23 -19.90 15.17
N ASN A 473 -6.31 -18.80 14.46
CA ASN A 473 -5.16 -18.07 13.92
C ASN A 473 -5.37 -16.54 13.99
N ILE A 474 -4.30 -15.79 13.73
CA ILE A 474 -4.32 -14.31 13.80
C ILE A 474 -5.23 -13.71 12.73
N CYS A 475 -5.34 -14.32 11.54
CA CYS A 475 -6.20 -13.83 10.47
C CYS A 475 -7.68 -13.80 10.87
N GLU A 476 -8.14 -14.79 11.64
CA GLU A 476 -9.53 -14.81 12.13
C GLU A 476 -9.82 -13.60 13.04
N ILE A 477 -8.86 -13.21 13.87
CA ILE A 477 -8.97 -12.03 14.75
C ILE A 477 -9.06 -10.75 13.89
N GLY A 478 -8.18 -10.61 12.90
CA GLY A 478 -8.16 -9.44 12.02
C GLY A 478 -9.46 -9.28 11.23
N LYS A 479 -9.93 -10.35 10.59
CA LYS A 479 -11.20 -10.37 9.84
C LYS A 479 -12.41 -10.04 10.73
N GLU A 480 -12.47 -10.62 11.93
CA GLU A 480 -13.57 -10.35 12.86
C GLU A 480 -13.56 -8.90 13.35
N ARG A 481 -12.38 -8.33 13.62
CA ARG A 481 -12.26 -6.91 13.95
C ARG A 481 -12.77 -6.02 12.84
N ILE A 482 -12.46 -6.30 11.57
CA ILE A 482 -12.96 -5.53 10.44
C ILE A 482 -14.48 -5.61 10.37
N ARG A 483 -15.07 -6.80 10.50
CA ARG A 483 -16.55 -7.01 10.50
C ARG A 483 -17.23 -6.16 11.56
N ARG A 484 -16.78 -6.27 12.81
CA ARG A 484 -17.39 -5.55 13.95
C ARG A 484 -17.17 -4.05 13.86
N ALA A 485 -15.97 -3.60 13.48
CA ALA A 485 -15.70 -2.18 13.29
C ALA A 485 -16.56 -1.59 12.17
N GLY A 486 -16.68 -2.28 11.04
CA GLY A 486 -17.52 -1.85 9.92
C GLY A 486 -19.00 -1.78 10.30
N GLN A 487 -19.51 -2.74 11.06
CA GLN A 487 -20.88 -2.73 11.56
C GLN A 487 -21.13 -1.56 12.53
N LYS A 488 -20.22 -1.35 13.48
CA LYS A 488 -20.31 -0.25 14.44
C LYS A 488 -20.33 1.11 13.74
N ILE A 489 -19.41 1.35 12.82
CA ILE A 489 -19.31 2.59 12.06
C ILE A 489 -20.60 2.85 11.25
N ARG A 490 -21.15 1.83 10.59
CA ARG A 490 -22.43 1.94 9.87
C ARG A 490 -23.57 2.30 10.83
N ASN A 491 -23.67 1.64 11.98
CA ASN A 491 -24.71 1.92 12.96
C ASN A 491 -24.61 3.35 13.51
N GLU A 492 -23.41 3.84 13.78
CA GLU A 492 -23.17 5.22 14.21
C GLU A 492 -23.62 6.23 13.17
N GLN A 493 -23.35 6.00 11.87
CA GLN A 493 -23.82 6.87 10.78
C GLN A 493 -25.34 6.89 10.64
N LEU A 494 -26.01 5.76 10.90
CA LEU A 494 -27.47 5.64 10.84
C LEU A 494 -28.17 6.19 12.09
N GLY A 495 -27.42 6.60 13.12
CA GLY A 495 -27.98 7.06 14.40
C GLY A 495 -28.64 5.94 15.20
N ILE A 496 -28.36 4.66 14.90
CA ILE A 496 -28.89 3.49 15.61
C ILE A 496 -28.14 3.35 16.93
N LYS A 497 -28.84 3.52 18.05
CA LYS A 497 -28.23 3.50 19.38
C LYS A 497 -28.23 2.13 20.07
N ASN A 498 -28.99 1.13 19.60
CA ASN A 498 -29.12 -0.19 20.22
C ASN A 498 -29.13 -1.31 19.17
N GLU A 499 -28.42 -2.42 19.46
CA GLU A 499 -28.38 -3.62 18.61
C GLU A 499 -29.73 -4.35 18.47
N SER A 500 -30.71 -4.07 19.36
CA SER A 500 -32.04 -4.67 19.34
C SER A 500 -32.98 -4.09 18.27
N ASP A 501 -32.61 -3.01 17.58
CA ASP A 501 -33.44 -2.36 16.56
C ASP A 501 -33.25 -2.90 15.12
N ASN A 502 -32.59 -4.06 14.98
CA ASN A 502 -32.27 -4.72 13.72
C ASN A 502 -33.49 -5.29 12.93
N SER A 503 -34.70 -4.77 13.12
CA SER A 503 -35.92 -5.31 12.47
C SER A 503 -36.26 -4.74 11.09
N SER A 504 -35.39 -3.93 10.48
CA SER A 504 -35.58 -3.53 9.08
C SER A 504 -34.24 -3.28 8.37
N LEU A 505 -33.70 -4.34 7.77
CA LEU A 505 -32.69 -4.26 6.72
C LEU A 505 -33.26 -3.55 5.47
N GLN A 506 -33.56 -2.28 5.57
CA GLN A 506 -33.60 -1.43 4.40
C GLN A 506 -32.18 -0.94 4.16
N THR A 507 -31.64 -1.32 3.01
CA THR A 507 -30.33 -0.89 2.52
C THR A 507 -30.18 0.61 2.68
N PRO A 508 -29.28 1.08 3.56
CA PRO A 508 -29.00 2.50 3.60
C PRO A 508 -28.29 2.89 2.32
N ASN A 509 -28.63 4.05 1.81
CA ASN A 509 -27.91 4.74 0.74
C ASN A 509 -26.56 5.30 1.26
N SER A 510 -25.82 4.48 2.03
CA SER A 510 -24.50 4.86 2.55
C SER A 510 -23.46 4.42 1.53
N SER A 511 -22.82 5.38 0.91
CA SER A 511 -21.69 5.20 -0.02
C SER A 511 -20.43 4.67 0.67
N LEU A 512 -20.47 4.36 1.96
CA LEU A 512 -19.33 3.91 2.73
C LEU A 512 -19.09 2.40 2.57
N ASP A 513 -17.97 2.04 1.93
CA ASP A 513 -17.51 0.66 1.84
C ASP A 513 -16.88 0.21 3.17
N THR A 514 -17.56 -0.70 3.87
CA THR A 514 -17.07 -1.39 5.07
C THR A 514 -16.98 -2.90 4.86
N GLY A 515 -17.17 -3.36 3.63
CA GLY A 515 -16.93 -4.73 3.21
C GLY A 515 -15.43 -5.01 3.05
N PHE A 516 -15.11 -6.28 2.82
CA PHE A 516 -13.78 -6.72 2.40
C PHE A 516 -13.85 -8.10 1.75
N ARG A 517 -13.00 -8.29 0.76
CA ARG A 517 -12.85 -9.54 0.01
C ARG A 517 -11.70 -10.33 0.61
N VAL A 518 -11.96 -11.58 1.03
CA VAL A 518 -10.92 -12.48 1.55
C VAL A 518 -10.32 -13.28 0.40
N LEU A 519 -9.00 -13.25 0.30
CA LEU A 519 -8.21 -14.05 -0.63
C LEU A 519 -7.19 -14.88 0.17
N LYS A 520 -6.93 -16.12 -0.26
CA LYS A 520 -5.94 -17.00 0.38
C LYS A 520 -4.82 -17.36 -0.59
N CYS A 521 -3.57 -17.14 -0.18
CA CYS A 521 -2.40 -17.52 -0.95
C CYS A 521 -2.28 -19.04 -0.96
N ASP A 522 -2.24 -19.63 -2.17
CA ASP A 522 -2.19 -21.07 -2.38
C ASP A 522 -1.30 -21.40 -3.57
N SER A 523 -1.03 -22.68 -3.78
CA SER A 523 -0.34 -23.19 -4.96
C SER A 523 -1.09 -22.82 -6.24
N SER A 524 -0.36 -22.77 -7.37
CA SER A 524 -0.94 -22.50 -8.69
C SER A 524 -2.20 -23.32 -8.96
N ASN A 525 -3.14 -22.75 -9.72
CA ASN A 525 -4.34 -23.47 -10.17
C ASN A 525 -4.04 -24.60 -11.15
N MET A 526 -2.82 -24.62 -11.71
CA MET A 526 -2.40 -25.63 -12.69
C MET A 526 -1.73 -26.82 -12.02
N LYS A 527 -1.90 -28.00 -12.63
CA LYS A 527 -1.14 -29.20 -12.29
C LYS A 527 0.32 -28.98 -12.65
N ASP A 528 1.24 -29.48 -11.82
CA ASP A 528 2.67 -29.43 -12.12
C ASP A 528 2.95 -30.34 -13.31
N VAL A 529 3.58 -29.80 -14.34
CA VAL A 529 3.96 -30.55 -15.54
C VAL A 529 5.43 -30.88 -15.44
N TYR A 530 5.73 -32.11 -15.03
CA TYR A 530 7.08 -32.66 -15.05
C TYR A 530 7.38 -33.20 -16.44
N TYR A 531 8.17 -32.50 -17.24
CA TYR A 531 8.72 -33.05 -18.48
C TYR A 531 10.02 -33.81 -18.18
N ASN A 532 9.91 -35.09 -17.82
CA ASN A 532 11.02 -36.00 -17.94
C ASN A 532 10.90 -36.74 -19.29
N PRO A 533 11.71 -36.45 -20.32
CA PRO A 533 11.62 -37.06 -21.63
C PRO A 533 11.75 -38.59 -21.62
N ALA A 534 12.31 -39.18 -20.56
CA ALA A 534 12.51 -40.60 -20.39
C ALA A 534 11.26 -41.33 -19.86
N GLU A 535 10.28 -40.66 -19.33
CA GLU A 535 9.05 -41.21 -18.74
C GLU A 535 7.81 -40.98 -19.62
N TYR A 536 7.99 -40.60 -20.87
CA TYR A 536 6.96 -40.22 -21.78
C TYR A 536 6.15 -41.49 -22.24
N GLU A 537 4.97 -41.68 -21.65
CA GLU A 537 3.98 -42.64 -22.15
C GLU A 537 2.87 -41.93 -22.92
N PRO A 538 2.41 -42.48 -24.08
CA PRO A 538 1.33 -41.89 -24.87
C PRO A 538 -0.01 -41.72 -24.13
N SER A 539 -0.25 -42.51 -23.07
CA SER A 539 -1.41 -42.37 -22.17
C SER A 539 -1.44 -41.08 -21.38
N LEU A 540 -0.30 -40.37 -21.26
CA LEU A 540 -0.25 -39.05 -20.64
C LEU A 540 -0.98 -37.97 -21.46
N PHE A 541 -1.19 -38.14 -22.77
CA PHE A 541 -1.91 -37.17 -23.59
C PHE A 541 -3.37 -36.99 -23.19
N THR A 542 -4.05 -38.05 -22.79
CA THR A 542 -5.44 -38.00 -22.31
C THR A 542 -5.57 -37.35 -20.92
N SER A 543 -4.51 -37.34 -20.11
CA SER A 543 -4.49 -36.65 -18.81
C SER A 543 -4.08 -35.18 -18.91
N LEU A 544 -3.54 -34.74 -20.06
CA LEU A 544 -3.16 -33.36 -20.35
C LEU A 544 -4.33 -32.50 -20.85
N GLU A 545 -5.48 -33.11 -21.15
CA GLU A 545 -6.69 -32.40 -21.59
C GLU A 545 -7.27 -31.47 -20.51
N ASP A 546 -6.98 -31.74 -19.21
CA ASP A 546 -7.38 -30.86 -18.10
C ASP A 546 -6.17 -30.61 -17.20
N ASN A 547 -5.46 -29.53 -17.48
CA ASN A 547 -4.27 -29.10 -16.75
C ASN A 547 -4.59 -28.37 -15.43
N ILE A 548 -5.86 -28.22 -15.09
CA ILE A 548 -6.33 -27.54 -13.87
C ILE A 548 -6.44 -28.58 -12.74
N LYS A 549 -6.08 -28.19 -11.52
CA LYS A 549 -6.26 -29.01 -10.32
C LYS A 549 -7.75 -29.25 -10.06
N GLU A 550 -8.11 -30.43 -9.56
CA GLU A 550 -9.51 -30.86 -9.40
C GLU A 550 -10.29 -30.02 -8.35
N ASP A 551 -9.60 -29.49 -7.37
CA ASP A 551 -10.17 -28.68 -6.28
C ASP A 551 -10.33 -27.18 -6.65
N ARG A 552 -10.05 -26.80 -7.89
CA ARG A 552 -10.14 -25.40 -8.37
C ARG A 552 -11.50 -25.09 -8.97
N THR A 553 -12.05 -23.94 -8.59
CA THR A 553 -13.32 -23.42 -9.08
C THR A 553 -13.13 -22.47 -10.26
N SER A 554 -14.20 -22.14 -10.97
CA SER A 554 -14.18 -21.13 -12.03
C SER A 554 -13.79 -19.74 -11.48
N GLU A 555 -14.07 -19.45 -10.22
CA GLU A 555 -13.70 -18.19 -9.58
C GLU A 555 -12.20 -18.14 -9.25
N ASP A 556 -11.59 -19.26 -8.86
CA ASP A 556 -10.12 -19.35 -8.71
C ASP A 556 -9.42 -19.03 -10.04
N LEU A 557 -9.97 -19.52 -11.16
CA LEU A 557 -9.44 -19.24 -12.50
C LEU A 557 -9.64 -17.77 -12.91
N LEU A 558 -10.77 -17.16 -12.54
CA LEU A 558 -11.00 -15.74 -12.79
C LEU A 558 -9.93 -14.87 -12.12
N PHE A 559 -9.64 -15.12 -10.85
CA PHE A 559 -8.61 -14.35 -10.13
C PHE A 559 -7.22 -14.54 -10.73
N GLN A 560 -6.89 -15.74 -11.20
CA GLN A 560 -5.66 -16.00 -11.95
C GLN A 560 -5.60 -15.15 -13.24
N VAL A 561 -6.68 -15.14 -14.00
CA VAL A 561 -6.79 -14.32 -15.23
C VAL A 561 -6.66 -12.84 -14.93
N MET A 562 -7.26 -12.37 -13.84
CA MET A 562 -7.14 -10.97 -13.42
C MET A 562 -5.68 -10.59 -13.13
N PHE A 563 -4.89 -11.47 -12.50
CA PHE A 563 -3.44 -11.27 -12.34
C PHE A 563 -2.75 -11.14 -13.69
N ASP A 564 -2.93 -12.11 -14.57
CA ASP A 564 -2.23 -12.17 -15.85
C ASP A 564 -2.55 -10.98 -16.77
N LEU A 565 -3.72 -10.38 -16.60
CA LEU A 565 -4.18 -9.21 -17.36
C LEU A 565 -3.93 -7.87 -16.63
N GLY A 566 -3.37 -7.89 -15.42
CA GLY A 566 -3.11 -6.68 -14.62
C GLY A 566 -4.38 -5.97 -14.13
N ILE A 567 -5.50 -6.70 -14.01
CA ILE A 567 -6.79 -6.19 -13.52
C ILE A 567 -6.77 -6.19 -12.00
N LEU A 568 -7.23 -5.11 -11.37
CA LEU A 568 -7.25 -5.01 -9.91
C LEU A 568 -8.11 -6.11 -9.29
N LEU A 569 -7.60 -6.75 -8.25
CA LEU A 569 -8.34 -7.80 -7.52
C LEU A 569 -9.54 -7.23 -6.76
N SER A 570 -9.61 -5.93 -6.61
CA SER A 570 -10.73 -5.18 -6.03
C SER A 570 -11.79 -4.79 -7.05
N SER A 571 -11.59 -5.07 -8.35
CA SER A 571 -12.54 -4.75 -9.41
C SER A 571 -13.91 -5.39 -9.17
N LYS A 572 -14.96 -4.69 -9.59
CA LYS A 572 -16.34 -5.16 -9.49
C LYS A 572 -16.53 -6.40 -10.35
N ILE A 573 -17.07 -7.46 -9.75
CA ILE A 573 -17.33 -8.75 -10.41
C ILE A 573 -18.83 -9.01 -10.42
N GLN A 574 -19.38 -9.35 -11.58
CA GLN A 574 -20.77 -9.79 -11.74
C GLN A 574 -20.79 -11.18 -12.37
N VAL A 575 -21.52 -12.10 -11.75
CA VAL A 575 -21.80 -13.41 -12.37
C VAL A 575 -23.06 -13.24 -13.20
N ARG A 576 -22.94 -13.46 -14.50
CA ARG A 576 -24.07 -13.43 -15.44
C ARG A 576 -24.33 -14.82 -15.99
N SER A 577 -25.58 -15.10 -16.31
CA SER A 577 -25.97 -16.35 -16.95
C SER A 577 -26.82 -16.02 -18.19
N GLU A 578 -26.46 -16.63 -19.30
CA GLU A 578 -27.25 -16.55 -20.54
C GLU A 578 -27.75 -17.93 -20.94
N LYS A 579 -29.02 -17.95 -21.41
CA LYS A 579 -29.62 -19.16 -21.96
C LYS A 579 -29.47 -19.14 -23.48
N VAL A 580 -28.68 -20.04 -23.99
CA VAL A 580 -28.51 -20.25 -25.43
C VAL A 580 -29.03 -21.65 -25.79
N GLY A 581 -30.08 -21.73 -26.59
CA GLY A 581 -30.76 -22.96 -26.88
C GLY A 581 -31.37 -23.61 -25.63
N MET A 582 -30.97 -24.86 -25.32
CA MET A 582 -31.40 -25.59 -24.12
C MET A 582 -30.42 -25.53 -22.95
N ARG A 583 -29.31 -24.85 -23.10
CA ARG A 583 -28.23 -24.77 -22.08
C ARG A 583 -28.18 -23.39 -21.43
N ASN A 584 -27.87 -23.36 -20.17
CA ASN A 584 -27.48 -22.13 -19.44
C ASN A 584 -25.97 -22.09 -19.34
N TYR A 585 -25.36 -20.96 -19.69
CA TYR A 585 -23.95 -20.70 -19.54
C TYR A 585 -23.74 -19.59 -18.52
N SER A 586 -22.75 -19.76 -17.66
CA SER A 586 -22.38 -18.76 -16.67
C SER A 586 -21.04 -18.16 -17.05
N TYR A 587 -20.94 -16.85 -16.94
CA TYR A 587 -19.69 -16.13 -17.17
C TYR A 587 -19.52 -14.99 -16.16
N PHE A 588 -18.29 -14.62 -15.95
CA PHE A 588 -17.92 -13.47 -15.11
C PHE A 588 -17.79 -12.24 -16.00
N ASP A 589 -18.40 -11.15 -15.57
CA ASP A 589 -18.25 -9.83 -16.14
C ASP A 589 -17.55 -8.95 -15.11
N VAL A 590 -16.34 -8.50 -15.44
CA VAL A 590 -15.51 -7.65 -14.59
C VAL A 590 -15.48 -6.26 -15.19
N GLU A 591 -15.78 -5.23 -14.36
CA GLU A 591 -15.82 -3.81 -14.75
C GLU A 591 -16.69 -3.56 -15.98
N ASP A 592 -17.96 -4.06 -15.92
CA ASP A 592 -19.00 -3.81 -16.92
C ASP A 592 -18.54 -4.02 -18.39
N GLY A 593 -17.92 -5.19 -18.64
CA GLY A 593 -17.48 -5.60 -19.97
C GLY A 593 -15.98 -5.37 -20.26
N TYR A 594 -15.19 -4.93 -19.29
CA TYR A 594 -13.74 -4.85 -19.50
C TYR A 594 -13.11 -6.25 -19.65
N LEU A 595 -13.52 -7.21 -18.81
CA LEU A 595 -13.19 -8.62 -18.95
C LEU A 595 -14.48 -9.46 -18.90
N ILE A 596 -14.70 -10.30 -19.90
CA ILE A 596 -15.64 -11.41 -19.82
C ILE A 596 -14.85 -12.71 -19.79
N ALA A 597 -15.08 -13.55 -18.74
CA ALA A 597 -14.44 -14.85 -18.59
C ALA A 597 -15.48 -15.95 -18.48
N CYS A 598 -15.41 -16.95 -19.35
CA CYS A 598 -16.33 -18.10 -19.37
C CYS A 598 -15.52 -19.40 -19.27
N PHE A 599 -15.70 -20.13 -18.16
CA PHE A 599 -14.97 -21.37 -17.88
C PHE A 599 -15.85 -22.62 -17.94
N ASP A 600 -17.10 -22.48 -18.42
CA ASP A 600 -18.01 -23.61 -18.62
C ASP A 600 -17.46 -24.59 -19.67
N LYS A 601 -17.82 -25.86 -19.54
CA LYS A 601 -17.45 -26.91 -20.50
C LYS A 601 -18.42 -26.95 -21.70
N ASN A 602 -17.91 -27.39 -22.85
CA ASN A 602 -18.69 -27.57 -24.08
C ASN A 602 -19.36 -26.26 -24.55
N ILE A 603 -18.61 -25.21 -24.66
CA ILE A 603 -19.05 -23.93 -25.21
C ILE A 603 -19.17 -24.06 -26.72
N ASP A 604 -20.35 -23.70 -27.27
CA ASP A 604 -20.64 -23.74 -28.71
C ASP A 604 -20.53 -22.33 -29.36
N GLU A 605 -20.68 -22.30 -30.69
CA GLU A 605 -20.58 -21.06 -31.47
C GLU A 605 -21.66 -20.02 -31.12
N GLU A 606 -22.84 -20.47 -30.67
CA GLU A 606 -23.93 -19.56 -30.28
C GLU A 606 -23.58 -18.78 -29.06
N VAL A 607 -22.97 -19.40 -28.05
CA VAL A 607 -22.49 -18.74 -26.82
C VAL A 607 -21.37 -17.76 -27.13
N ILE A 608 -20.38 -18.19 -27.94
CA ILE A 608 -19.26 -17.33 -28.35
C ILE A 608 -19.80 -16.08 -29.08
N THR A 609 -20.80 -16.28 -29.96
CA THR A 609 -21.44 -15.20 -30.69
C THR A 609 -22.20 -14.23 -29.75
N ALA A 610 -22.89 -14.79 -28.75
CA ALA A 610 -23.59 -13.97 -27.75
C ALA A 610 -22.64 -13.09 -26.94
N ILE A 611 -21.49 -13.64 -26.52
CA ILE A 611 -20.43 -12.94 -25.83
C ILE A 611 -19.77 -11.89 -26.74
N ALA A 612 -19.42 -12.27 -27.98
CA ALA A 612 -18.79 -11.35 -28.94
C ALA A 612 -19.65 -10.10 -29.23
N LYS A 613 -20.99 -10.26 -29.24
CA LYS A 613 -21.95 -9.14 -29.41
C LYS A 613 -21.94 -8.14 -28.24
N GLN A 614 -21.48 -8.53 -27.04
CA GLN A 614 -21.33 -7.63 -25.89
C GLN A 614 -20.07 -6.76 -26.01
N LYS A 615 -19.16 -7.09 -26.95
CA LYS A 615 -17.95 -6.34 -27.26
C LYS A 615 -17.03 -6.11 -26.04
N PRO A 616 -16.65 -7.17 -25.31
CA PRO A 616 -15.73 -7.03 -24.20
C PRO A 616 -14.36 -6.55 -24.69
N TYR A 617 -13.61 -5.87 -23.82
CA TYR A 617 -12.22 -5.53 -24.13
C TYR A 617 -11.33 -6.80 -24.09
N TYR A 618 -11.46 -7.62 -23.03
CA TYR A 618 -10.88 -8.95 -22.94
C TYR A 618 -11.95 -10.03 -22.95
N PHE A 619 -11.69 -11.13 -23.68
CA PHE A 619 -12.44 -12.35 -23.52
C PHE A 619 -11.50 -13.52 -23.23
N VAL A 620 -11.82 -14.28 -22.16
CA VAL A 620 -11.02 -15.42 -21.72
C VAL A 620 -11.89 -16.64 -21.54
N MET A 621 -11.40 -17.79 -22.03
CA MET A 621 -12.02 -19.10 -21.85
C MET A 621 -10.94 -20.18 -21.69
N ARG A 622 -11.33 -21.40 -21.30
CA ARG A 622 -10.41 -22.54 -21.28
C ARG A 622 -10.27 -23.11 -22.66
N ASP A 623 -9.07 -23.59 -23.02
CA ASP A 623 -8.83 -24.30 -24.27
C ASP A 623 -9.72 -25.54 -24.32
N SER A 624 -9.79 -26.32 -23.24
CA SER A 624 -10.62 -27.52 -23.08
C SER A 624 -12.15 -27.26 -23.03
N SER A 625 -12.59 -25.99 -23.01
CA SER A 625 -14.02 -25.62 -22.96
C SER A 625 -14.69 -25.65 -24.32
N MET A 626 -13.93 -25.64 -25.43
CA MET A 626 -14.51 -25.65 -26.77
C MET A 626 -15.18 -27.03 -27.08
N ALA A 627 -16.42 -26.99 -27.55
CA ALA A 627 -17.19 -28.20 -27.76
C ALA A 627 -16.64 -29.08 -28.90
N THR A 628 -16.05 -28.49 -29.94
CA THR A 628 -15.52 -29.15 -31.13
C THR A 628 -14.40 -28.36 -31.78
N ASP A 629 -13.58 -29.02 -32.63
CA ASP A 629 -12.54 -28.35 -33.45
C ASP A 629 -13.14 -27.29 -34.40
N SER A 630 -14.39 -27.45 -34.81
CA SER A 630 -15.11 -26.45 -35.61
C SER A 630 -15.30 -25.16 -34.84
N VAL A 631 -15.65 -25.23 -33.54
CA VAL A 631 -15.78 -24.07 -32.67
C VAL A 631 -14.43 -23.35 -32.53
N ALA A 632 -13.35 -24.10 -32.35
CA ALA A 632 -12.01 -23.54 -32.29
C ALA A 632 -11.60 -22.79 -33.57
N THR A 633 -11.97 -23.37 -34.74
CA THR A 633 -11.69 -22.77 -36.08
C THR A 633 -12.51 -21.48 -36.29
N ASN A 634 -13.79 -21.49 -35.89
CA ASN A 634 -14.72 -20.40 -36.13
C ASN A 634 -14.62 -19.30 -35.09
N PHE A 635 -14.00 -19.56 -33.95
CA PHE A 635 -13.84 -18.62 -32.85
C PHE A 635 -13.25 -17.26 -33.27
N GLU A 636 -12.14 -17.29 -34.00
CA GLU A 636 -11.50 -16.09 -34.53
C GLU A 636 -12.40 -15.34 -35.52
N GLN A 637 -13.14 -16.05 -36.37
CA GLN A 637 -14.02 -15.43 -37.35
C GLN A 637 -15.24 -14.79 -36.71
N ILE A 638 -15.79 -15.37 -35.65
CA ILE A 638 -16.92 -14.81 -34.90
C ILE A 638 -16.51 -13.47 -34.28
N PHE A 639 -15.38 -13.45 -33.57
CA PHE A 639 -14.91 -12.19 -32.99
C PHE A 639 -14.51 -11.15 -34.04
N ALA A 640 -13.88 -11.56 -35.13
CA ALA A 640 -13.57 -10.64 -36.24
C ALA A 640 -14.84 -10.00 -36.84
N ALA A 641 -15.96 -10.74 -36.87
CA ALA A 641 -17.23 -10.23 -37.38
C ALA A 641 -18.00 -9.33 -36.40
N TYR A 642 -18.01 -9.64 -35.10
CA TYR A 642 -18.85 -8.95 -34.13
C TYR A 642 -18.07 -8.00 -33.17
N SER A 643 -16.80 -8.29 -32.88
CA SER A 643 -15.96 -7.52 -31.96
C SER A 643 -14.47 -7.65 -32.30
N PRO A 644 -14.02 -7.05 -33.41
CA PRO A 644 -12.65 -7.19 -33.89
C PRO A 644 -11.60 -6.66 -32.89
N ASP A 645 -11.96 -5.70 -32.06
CA ASP A 645 -11.07 -5.06 -31.08
C ASP A 645 -10.92 -5.86 -29.76
N THR A 646 -11.73 -6.91 -29.57
CA THR A 646 -11.63 -7.77 -28.37
C THR A 646 -10.29 -8.55 -28.37
N VAL A 647 -9.53 -8.41 -27.29
CA VAL A 647 -8.34 -9.22 -27.04
C VAL A 647 -8.76 -10.58 -26.47
N ARG A 648 -8.48 -11.65 -27.21
CA ARG A 648 -8.88 -13.03 -26.87
C ARG A 648 -7.71 -13.80 -26.30
N LYS A 649 -7.93 -14.44 -25.16
CA LYS A 649 -6.95 -15.28 -24.48
C LYS A 649 -7.57 -16.63 -24.15
N VAL A 650 -6.75 -17.66 -24.06
CA VAL A 650 -7.14 -18.99 -23.56
C VAL A 650 -6.27 -19.37 -22.38
N LEU A 651 -6.88 -20.09 -21.45
CA LEU A 651 -6.27 -20.58 -20.23
C LEU A 651 -5.79 -22.02 -20.45
#